data_5e306965e9b353a26cae7245f7793524
#
_entry.id   5e306965e9b353a26cae7245f7793524
#
_cell.length_a   1.000
_cell.length_b   1.000
_cell.length_c   1.000
_cell.angle_alpha   90.00
_cell.angle_beta   90.00
_cell.angle_gamma   90.00
#
_symmetry.space_group_name_H-M   'P 1'
#
loop_
_entity.id
_entity.type
_entity.pdbx_description
1 polymer ?
#
loop_
_entity_poly.entity_id
_entity_poly.type
_entity_poly.pdbx_seq_one_letter_code
_entity_poly.pdbx_strand_id
1 'polypeptide(L)'
;MIRITLFIALLLGAVSTVKTQAIVPDALLCAEKQRLEGRLRFRVNPSIYHGYDIHYHRYFFRVNPKRNGYLKANVYSEFTVLKDADSIGFDMKSFLLADSVRYHGLPIRFTRIGDIIYVHKPGRWQAGTRDSITIYYQGNPALFGGTGYYVYDFHATGPSVHTLSQPYGAYYWWPCKQTLTDKIDSLDMVVSTHPDFRVAGNGLLKAETGVNDTVKLFHWKHRYPIATYLVAMAISNYEQFSQFATFHNRPDSLLVLNYVFPQSKVDFEKDAAPILPMLRLFDSLFGEYPFMKEKYGHAQFAWGGGMEHQTMSFMVNFSFDLMAHELAHMWFGDKVTCASWKDLWLNEGFATYLTALSYKYLKSKDEWLDVMRGIRDDVTGVDDGSIFPKDTVQVNRLFNGRLTYNKAAFVLHMLRVKVGDTNFYAACRKYLGGQRAYGFATTGDLKTLMEQESGINLDTFFQRWYMGEGFPYVNINWVQKGAKMQVTVKQKPSNPSVPFFQLALPILFKGKSKDTLITFYPSALEQTFVLQLPIAIDTAAFDPEVTVLTKAAIGGMNQDNTLPNWVVINGNPVTGRFLELTTLNMKVEKLEIFDLNGKKCLETGADFLHVPGKSIKFDIGTLAPGMYMTKIIGNEQQTTLTFIKP
;
A
#
# COMPACT_ATOMS: atom_id res chain seq x y z
N MET A 1 10.90 -70.96 23.16
CA MET A 1 10.58 -69.96 24.19
C MET A 1 11.07 -68.61 23.66
N ILE A 2 10.21 -67.87 23.01
CA ILE A 2 10.47 -66.53 22.52
C ILE A 2 9.36 -65.65 23.08
N ARG A 3 9.76 -64.69 23.93
CA ARG A 3 8.85 -63.69 24.51
C ARG A 3 8.56 -62.59 23.48
N ILE A 4 7.32 -62.42 23.13
CA ILE A 4 6.83 -61.31 22.36
C ILE A 4 6.42 -60.19 23.34
N THR A 5 7.13 -59.06 23.27
CA THR A 5 6.84 -57.87 24.04
C THR A 5 5.98 -56.94 23.16
N LEU A 6 4.77 -56.72 23.57
CA LEU A 6 3.81 -55.82 22.90
C LEU A 6 4.15 -54.38 23.26
N PHE A 7 4.52 -53.55 22.28
CA PHE A 7 4.61 -52.09 22.44
C PHE A 7 3.28 -51.45 22.06
N ILE A 8 2.59 -50.91 23.05
CA ILE A 8 1.43 -50.04 22.83
C ILE A 8 1.97 -48.63 22.61
N ALA A 9 1.92 -48.15 21.37
CA ALA A 9 2.21 -46.74 21.04
C ALA A 9 0.95 -45.90 21.32
N LEU A 10 1.01 -45.10 22.37
CA LEU A 10 0.06 -44.00 22.59
C LEU A 10 0.26 -42.92 21.50
N LEU A 11 -0.64 -42.84 20.56
CA LEU A 11 -0.79 -41.69 19.67
C LEU A 11 -1.36 -40.50 20.48
N LEU A 12 -0.49 -39.68 21.02
CA LEU A 12 -0.81 -38.32 21.44
C LEU A 12 -0.96 -37.49 20.16
N GLY A 13 -2.21 -37.22 19.77
CA GLY A 13 -2.53 -36.28 18.73
C GLY A 13 -2.06 -34.89 19.14
N ALA A 14 -0.93 -34.46 18.59
CA ALA A 14 -0.54 -33.06 18.61
C ALA A 14 -1.52 -32.30 17.72
N VAL A 15 -2.51 -31.65 18.34
CA VAL A 15 -3.25 -30.57 17.71
C VAL A 15 -2.23 -29.45 17.50
N SER A 16 -1.63 -29.42 16.31
CA SER A 16 -0.86 -28.26 15.86
C SER A 16 -1.89 -27.11 15.70
N THR A 17 -1.95 -26.25 16.71
CA THR A 17 -2.49 -24.92 16.51
C THR A 17 -1.66 -24.25 15.42
N VAL A 18 -2.20 -24.25 14.21
CA VAL A 18 -1.73 -23.38 13.15
C VAL A 18 -1.86 -21.98 13.71
N LYS A 19 -0.75 -21.41 14.19
CA LYS A 19 -0.65 -19.98 14.40
C LYS A 19 -0.86 -19.37 13.02
N THR A 20 -2.04 -18.84 12.77
CA THR A 20 -2.24 -17.86 11.73
C THR A 20 -1.25 -16.75 12.01
N GLN A 21 -0.11 -16.76 11.32
CA GLN A 21 0.74 -15.59 11.22
C GLN A 21 -0.20 -14.48 10.71
N ALA A 22 -0.33 -13.42 11.52
CA ALA A 22 -1.04 -12.23 11.06
C ALA A 22 -0.47 -11.89 9.69
N ILE A 23 -1.31 -11.95 8.67
CA ILE A 23 -0.96 -11.53 7.33
C ILE A 23 -0.61 -10.05 7.48
N VAL A 24 0.68 -9.72 7.37
CA VAL A 24 1.15 -8.34 7.22
C VAL A 24 1.31 -8.17 5.71
N PRO A 25 0.27 -7.70 5.00
CA PRO A 25 0.22 -7.77 3.54
C PRO A 25 1.37 -7.02 2.87
N ASP A 26 1.87 -5.94 3.48
CA ASP A 26 2.66 -4.95 2.77
C ASP A 26 4.14 -4.87 3.13
N ALA A 27 4.59 -5.46 4.21
CA ALA A 27 6.01 -5.46 4.57
C ALA A 27 6.88 -6.16 3.50
N LEU A 28 6.32 -7.19 2.83
CA LEU A 28 6.97 -7.87 1.71
C LEU A 28 6.87 -7.08 0.39
N LEU A 29 5.74 -6.39 0.15
CA LEU A 29 5.52 -5.60 -1.07
C LEU A 29 6.46 -4.39 -1.15
N CYS A 30 6.74 -3.77 0.01
CA CYS A 30 7.59 -2.60 0.13
C CYS A 30 9.06 -2.89 0.36
N ALA A 31 9.40 -4.06 0.93
CA ALA A 31 10.76 -4.36 1.39
C ALA A 31 11.81 -4.22 0.28
N GLU A 32 11.42 -4.31 -0.96
CA GLU A 32 12.31 -4.24 -2.10
C GLU A 32 12.33 -2.91 -2.80
N LYS A 33 11.22 -2.20 -2.86
CA LYS A 33 11.24 -0.77 -3.19
C LYS A 33 12.16 -0.04 -2.19
N GLN A 34 12.26 -0.49 -0.95
CA GLN A 34 13.15 0.03 0.10
C GLN A 34 14.63 -0.36 -0.07
N ARG A 35 14.96 -1.50 -0.67
CA ARG A 35 16.36 -1.91 -0.90
C ARG A 35 17.12 -1.04 -1.91
N LEU A 36 16.41 -0.32 -2.79
CA LEU A 36 17.00 0.63 -3.74
C LEU A 36 17.70 1.84 -3.10
N GLU A 37 17.72 1.99 -1.85
CA GLU A 37 17.53 3.20 -1.11
C GLU A 37 18.69 3.81 -0.39
N GLY A 38 19.64 3.12 -0.08
CA GLY A 38 20.63 3.57 0.93
C GLY A 38 21.43 4.81 0.55
N ARG A 39 21.48 5.25 -0.70
CA ARG A 39 22.52 6.21 -1.13
C ARG A 39 22.17 7.25 -2.20
N LEU A 40 20.97 7.30 -2.76
CA LEU A 40 20.71 8.15 -3.91
C LEU A 40 19.85 9.37 -3.56
N ARG A 41 20.48 10.55 -3.55
CA ARG A 41 19.76 11.83 -3.56
C ARG A 41 19.50 12.23 -5.01
N PHE A 42 18.24 12.25 -5.42
CA PHE A 42 17.85 12.69 -6.75
C PHE A 42 17.53 14.18 -6.75
N ARG A 43 18.13 14.91 -7.66
CA ARG A 43 17.69 16.27 -8.00
C ARG A 43 17.05 16.21 -9.38
N VAL A 44 15.72 16.26 -9.42
CA VAL A 44 14.99 16.56 -10.64
C VAL A 44 15.11 18.06 -10.88
N ASN A 45 15.52 18.48 -12.07
CA ASN A 45 15.47 19.88 -12.45
C ASN A 45 14.17 20.14 -13.25
N PRO A 46 13.10 20.64 -12.60
CA PRO A 46 11.79 20.78 -13.25
C PRO A 46 11.81 21.79 -14.39
N SER A 47 12.78 22.71 -14.43
CA SER A 47 12.80 23.82 -15.39
C SER A 47 12.94 23.39 -16.84
N ILE A 48 13.53 22.22 -17.12
CA ILE A 48 13.70 21.71 -18.48
C ILE A 48 12.44 21.06 -19.05
N TYR A 49 11.47 20.72 -18.20
CA TYR A 49 10.29 19.91 -18.60
C TYR A 49 9.09 20.74 -19.07
N HIS A 50 9.13 22.05 -18.88
CA HIS A 50 7.99 22.93 -19.24
C HIS A 50 8.01 23.43 -20.68
N GLY A 51 9.01 23.03 -21.46
CA GLY A 51 9.21 23.54 -22.82
C GLY A 51 8.53 22.74 -23.92
N TYR A 52 8.06 21.54 -23.65
CA TYR A 52 7.46 20.65 -24.65
C TYR A 52 6.53 19.62 -24.01
N ASP A 53 5.64 19.04 -24.81
CA ASP A 53 4.65 18.01 -24.47
C ASP A 53 4.88 16.79 -25.33
N ILE A 54 5.01 15.61 -24.72
CA ILE A 54 5.33 14.35 -25.42
C ILE A 54 4.05 13.65 -25.87
N HIS A 55 3.97 13.29 -27.14
CA HIS A 55 2.86 12.54 -27.69
C HIS A 55 3.18 11.08 -27.96
N TYR A 56 4.39 10.80 -28.44
CA TYR A 56 4.71 9.46 -28.90
C TYR A 56 6.17 9.13 -28.74
N HIS A 57 6.45 7.90 -28.31
CA HIS A 57 7.76 7.30 -28.39
C HIS A 57 7.74 6.03 -29.23
N ARG A 58 8.79 5.84 -30.04
CA ARG A 58 9.13 4.55 -30.63
C ARG A 58 10.51 4.15 -30.14
N TYR A 59 10.53 3.09 -29.35
CA TYR A 59 11.75 2.48 -28.86
C TYR A 59 12.22 1.38 -29.78
N PHE A 60 13.51 1.31 -30.02
CA PHE A 60 14.17 0.16 -30.58
C PHE A 60 15.33 -0.26 -29.68
N PHE A 61 15.12 -1.33 -28.93
CA PHE A 61 16.09 -1.87 -27.98
C PHE A 61 16.73 -3.13 -28.55
N ARG A 62 18.07 -3.20 -28.52
CA ARG A 62 18.84 -4.42 -28.79
C ARG A 62 19.42 -4.88 -27.46
N VAL A 63 18.89 -5.96 -26.92
CA VAL A 63 19.25 -6.54 -25.63
C VAL A 63 19.40 -8.04 -25.76
N ASN A 64 20.55 -8.58 -25.39
CA ASN A 64 20.74 -10.02 -25.34
C ASN A 64 21.15 -10.44 -23.92
N PRO A 65 20.28 -11.14 -23.19
CA PRO A 65 20.60 -11.64 -21.83
C PRO A 65 21.85 -12.51 -21.78
N LYS A 66 22.24 -13.18 -22.88
CA LYS A 66 23.52 -13.92 -22.95
C LYS A 66 24.77 -13.01 -22.95
N ARG A 67 24.60 -11.68 -23.04
CA ARG A 67 25.67 -10.67 -23.10
C ARG A 67 25.57 -9.61 -21.99
N ASN A 68 25.36 -10.04 -20.76
CA ASN A 68 25.31 -9.19 -19.56
C ASN A 68 24.33 -8.01 -19.66
N GLY A 69 23.24 -8.15 -20.39
CA GLY A 69 22.24 -7.10 -20.52
C GLY A 69 22.71 -5.81 -21.21
N TYR A 70 23.80 -5.84 -21.98
CA TYR A 70 24.26 -4.66 -22.72
C TYR A 70 23.15 -4.12 -23.63
N LEU A 71 22.91 -2.81 -23.55
CA LEU A 71 21.84 -2.11 -24.25
C LEU A 71 22.41 -1.28 -25.40
N LYS A 72 21.95 -1.52 -26.63
CA LYS A 72 22.11 -0.60 -27.76
C LYS A 72 20.73 -0.22 -28.27
N ALA A 73 20.46 1.08 -28.39
CA ALA A 73 19.10 1.52 -28.59
C ALA A 73 18.97 2.81 -29.39
N ASN A 74 17.77 3.06 -29.86
CA ASN A 74 17.35 4.39 -30.26
C ASN A 74 15.91 4.66 -29.77
N VAL A 75 15.64 5.92 -29.45
CA VAL A 75 14.32 6.41 -29.08
C VAL A 75 13.94 7.53 -30.02
N TYR A 76 12.92 7.30 -30.83
CA TYR A 76 12.21 8.35 -31.56
C TYR A 76 11.18 8.99 -30.64
N SER A 77 11.18 10.31 -30.55
CA SER A 77 10.27 11.09 -29.71
C SER A 77 9.56 12.12 -30.57
N GLU A 78 8.24 12.16 -30.50
CA GLU A 78 7.36 13.15 -31.11
C GLU A 78 6.73 14.02 -30.02
N PHE A 79 6.77 15.32 -30.20
CA PHE A 79 6.35 16.28 -29.16
C PHE A 79 5.84 17.59 -29.78
N THR A 80 5.05 18.34 -29.01
CA THR A 80 4.72 19.72 -29.29
C THR A 80 5.59 20.66 -28.44
N VAL A 81 6.20 21.65 -29.08
CA VAL A 81 6.95 22.70 -28.38
C VAL A 81 5.96 23.65 -27.70
N LEU A 82 6.06 23.83 -26.40
CA LEU A 82 5.17 24.71 -25.63
C LEU A 82 5.70 26.14 -25.46
N LYS A 83 7.01 26.32 -25.53
CA LYS A 83 7.70 27.61 -25.41
C LYS A 83 8.87 27.67 -26.35
N ASP A 84 9.13 28.86 -26.92
CA ASP A 84 10.33 29.09 -27.72
C ASP A 84 11.58 28.75 -26.95
N ALA A 85 12.45 27.94 -27.51
CA ALA A 85 13.68 27.47 -26.88
C ALA A 85 14.82 27.31 -27.88
N ASP A 86 16.06 27.50 -27.43
CA ASP A 86 17.25 27.24 -28.22
C ASP A 86 17.65 25.76 -28.19
N SER A 87 17.16 25.02 -27.19
CA SER A 87 17.37 23.57 -27.06
C SER A 87 16.24 22.90 -26.30
N ILE A 88 16.05 21.60 -26.53
CA ILE A 88 15.15 20.73 -25.79
C ILE A 88 15.98 19.70 -25.03
N GLY A 89 15.69 19.51 -23.73
CA GLY A 89 16.44 18.60 -22.86
C GLY A 89 15.77 17.26 -22.66
N PHE A 90 16.56 16.18 -22.68
CA PHE A 90 16.15 14.83 -22.30
C PHE A 90 17.08 14.30 -21.21
N ASP A 91 16.50 13.74 -20.15
CA ASP A 91 17.29 13.08 -19.11
C ASP A 91 17.83 11.75 -19.62
N MET A 92 19.11 11.52 -19.46
CA MET A 92 19.78 10.25 -19.74
C MET A 92 21.08 10.17 -18.95
N LYS A 93 21.26 9.11 -18.17
CA LYS A 93 22.45 8.92 -17.36
C LYS A 93 23.74 9.01 -18.18
N SER A 94 24.75 9.63 -17.60
CA SER A 94 26.03 9.94 -18.26
C SER A 94 26.84 8.72 -18.70
N PHE A 95 26.65 7.57 -18.05
CA PHE A 95 27.25 6.31 -18.47
C PHE A 95 26.62 5.68 -19.74
N LEU A 96 25.45 6.16 -20.16
CA LEU A 96 24.87 5.82 -21.46
C LEU A 96 25.44 6.78 -22.50
N LEU A 97 26.18 6.25 -23.46
CA LEU A 97 26.83 7.03 -24.50
C LEU A 97 25.82 7.40 -25.59
N ALA A 98 25.59 8.69 -25.80
CA ALA A 98 24.82 9.15 -26.96
C ALA A 98 25.71 9.07 -28.21
N ASP A 99 25.36 8.21 -29.15
CA ASP A 99 26.09 8.05 -30.40
C ASP A 99 25.77 9.18 -31.38
N SER A 100 24.50 9.54 -31.51
CA SER A 100 24.03 10.62 -32.39
C SER A 100 22.59 11.01 -32.04
N VAL A 101 22.24 12.25 -32.40
CA VAL A 101 20.85 12.71 -32.42
C VAL A 101 20.50 13.06 -33.86
N ARG A 102 19.30 12.65 -34.29
CA ARG A 102 18.78 12.93 -35.64
C ARG A 102 17.48 13.73 -35.55
N TYR A 103 17.39 14.73 -36.38
CA TYR A 103 16.21 15.54 -36.64
C TYR A 103 15.74 15.28 -38.05
N HIS A 104 14.52 14.78 -38.24
CA HIS A 104 13.99 14.35 -39.53
C HIS A 104 14.95 13.45 -40.35
N GLY A 105 15.65 12.54 -39.67
CA GLY A 105 16.61 11.62 -40.28
C GLY A 105 18.04 12.16 -40.45
N LEU A 106 18.25 13.47 -40.37
CA LEU A 106 19.57 14.11 -40.50
C LEU A 106 20.26 14.29 -39.16
N PRO A 107 21.57 14.06 -39.04
CA PRO A 107 22.31 14.33 -37.80
C PRO A 107 22.21 15.80 -37.44
N ILE A 108 21.99 16.07 -36.13
CA ILE A 108 22.00 17.43 -35.58
C ILE A 108 22.92 17.53 -34.35
N ARG A 109 23.25 18.77 -34.01
CA ARG A 109 24.09 19.09 -32.86
C ARG A 109 23.32 18.76 -31.57
N PHE A 110 23.99 18.13 -30.64
CA PHE A 110 23.56 18.03 -29.24
C PHE A 110 24.71 18.32 -28.30
N THR A 111 24.40 18.73 -27.09
CA THR A 111 25.35 18.90 -25.99
C THR A 111 24.89 18.08 -24.80
N ARG A 112 25.81 17.64 -23.96
CA ARG A 112 25.49 16.94 -22.73
C ARG A 112 25.98 17.74 -21.54
N ILE A 113 25.13 17.99 -20.57
CA ILE A 113 25.48 18.62 -19.29
C ILE A 113 24.99 17.68 -18.18
N GLY A 114 25.91 17.00 -17.52
CA GLY A 114 25.58 15.97 -16.55
C GLY A 114 24.76 14.83 -17.15
N ASP A 115 23.60 14.59 -16.58
CA ASP A 115 22.66 13.55 -17.01
C ASP A 115 21.57 14.09 -17.96
N ILE A 116 21.80 15.20 -18.65
CA ILE A 116 20.85 15.80 -19.59
C ILE A 116 21.49 15.94 -20.98
N ILE A 117 20.78 15.51 -22.00
CA ILE A 117 21.10 15.75 -23.41
C ILE A 117 20.25 16.92 -23.90
N TYR A 118 20.92 18.00 -24.32
CA TYR A 118 20.30 19.17 -24.95
C TYR A 118 20.42 19.07 -26.47
N VAL A 119 19.30 19.08 -27.16
CA VAL A 119 19.21 18.96 -28.61
C VAL A 119 19.00 20.32 -29.23
N HIS A 120 19.86 20.70 -30.19
CA HIS A 120 19.87 21.99 -30.87
C HIS A 120 19.55 21.80 -32.36
N LYS A 121 18.37 22.29 -32.80
CA LYS A 121 18.08 22.30 -34.24
C LYS A 121 18.56 23.59 -34.92
N PRO A 122 18.69 23.62 -36.25
CA PRO A 122 18.88 24.86 -36.98
C PRO A 122 17.74 25.84 -36.71
N GLY A 123 18.06 27.05 -36.26
CA GLY A 123 17.06 27.99 -35.73
C GLY A 123 16.59 27.64 -34.32
N ARG A 124 15.50 28.23 -33.88
CA ARG A 124 14.91 27.98 -32.56
C ARG A 124 13.76 26.94 -32.64
N TRP A 125 13.51 26.27 -31.54
CA TRP A 125 12.28 25.54 -31.29
C TRP A 125 11.16 26.59 -31.09
N GLN A 126 10.11 26.55 -31.92
CA GLN A 126 9.03 27.53 -31.88
C GLN A 126 7.80 26.95 -31.17
N ALA A 127 7.23 27.72 -30.26
CA ALA A 127 6.00 27.34 -29.56
C ALA A 127 4.87 27.01 -30.54
N GLY A 128 4.08 25.98 -30.19
CA GLY A 128 2.97 25.47 -31.00
C GLY A 128 3.39 24.54 -32.15
N THR A 129 4.70 24.35 -32.41
CA THR A 129 5.13 23.41 -33.45
C THR A 129 5.18 21.99 -32.94
N ARG A 130 4.64 21.03 -33.74
CA ARG A 130 4.83 19.58 -33.53
C ARG A 130 6.08 19.15 -34.28
N ASP A 131 6.96 18.43 -33.58
CA ASP A 131 8.26 18.09 -34.10
C ASP A 131 8.75 16.74 -33.58
N SER A 132 9.89 16.25 -34.08
CA SER A 132 10.39 14.92 -33.68
C SER A 132 11.90 14.81 -33.78
N ILE A 133 12.49 14.00 -32.90
CA ILE A 133 13.90 13.63 -32.91
C ILE A 133 14.09 12.14 -32.68
N THR A 134 15.28 11.64 -33.02
CA THR A 134 15.72 10.30 -32.63
C THR A 134 17.08 10.37 -31.94
N ILE A 135 17.17 9.85 -30.73
CA ILE A 135 18.41 9.72 -29.97
C ILE A 135 18.92 8.28 -30.09
N TYR A 136 20.13 8.10 -30.59
CA TYR A 136 20.85 6.83 -30.68
C TYR A 136 21.85 6.76 -29.53
N TYR A 137 21.87 5.64 -28.80
CA TYR A 137 22.72 5.52 -27.63
C TYR A 137 23.02 4.04 -27.31
N GLN A 138 24.01 3.85 -26.42
CA GLN A 138 24.39 2.53 -25.96
C GLN A 138 25.05 2.58 -24.58
N GLY A 139 25.11 1.44 -23.89
CA GLY A 139 25.76 1.29 -22.61
C GLY A 139 25.36 0.00 -21.90
N ASN A 140 25.84 -0.16 -20.68
CA ASN A 140 25.40 -1.25 -19.82
C ASN A 140 24.83 -0.70 -18.51
N PRO A 141 23.53 -0.43 -18.43
CA PRO A 141 22.91 0.10 -17.23
C PRO A 141 23.08 -0.80 -16.00
N ALA A 142 23.10 -2.13 -16.19
CA ALA A 142 23.22 -3.10 -15.11
C ALA A 142 24.55 -3.03 -14.37
N LEU A 143 25.64 -2.68 -15.05
CA LEU A 143 26.99 -2.58 -14.45
C LEU A 143 27.17 -1.32 -13.60
N PHE A 144 26.56 -0.21 -14.00
CA PHE A 144 26.76 1.11 -13.39
C PHE A 144 25.66 1.48 -12.39
N GLY A 145 24.65 0.65 -12.28
CA GLY A 145 23.48 1.02 -11.52
C GLY A 145 23.48 0.47 -10.11
N GLY A 146 23.72 -0.78 -9.87
CA GLY A 146 23.44 -1.39 -8.57
C GLY A 146 22.09 -0.96 -7.96
N THR A 147 21.30 -0.23 -8.76
CA THR A 147 20.18 0.62 -8.38
C THR A 147 18.84 -0.06 -8.58
N GLY A 148 18.84 -1.20 -9.28
CA GLY A 148 17.62 -1.93 -9.56
C GLY A 148 16.70 -1.33 -10.66
N TYR A 149 17.11 -0.28 -11.35
CA TYR A 149 16.28 0.31 -12.41
C TYR A 149 16.36 -0.40 -13.77
N TYR A 150 17.48 -1.04 -14.03
CA TYR A 150 17.70 -1.95 -15.14
C TYR A 150 18.56 -3.10 -14.60
N VAL A 151 17.97 -4.25 -14.46
CA VAL A 151 18.56 -5.39 -13.76
C VAL A 151 18.90 -6.49 -14.74
N TYR A 152 20.12 -6.98 -14.65
CA TYR A 152 20.55 -8.24 -15.24
C TYR A 152 20.75 -9.25 -14.12
N ASP A 153 20.02 -10.33 -14.16
CA ASP A 153 19.97 -11.33 -13.09
C ASP A 153 19.82 -12.74 -13.65
N PHE A 154 19.87 -13.73 -12.76
CA PHE A 154 19.75 -15.14 -13.08
C PHE A 154 18.68 -15.80 -12.23
N HIS A 155 17.96 -16.72 -12.83
CA HIS A 155 17.12 -17.69 -12.15
C HIS A 155 17.55 -19.12 -12.50
N ALA A 156 16.88 -20.14 -11.97
CA ALA A 156 17.32 -21.53 -12.08
C ALA A 156 17.53 -22.05 -13.52
N THR A 157 16.83 -21.48 -14.51
CA THR A 157 16.87 -21.95 -15.90
C THR A 157 17.51 -20.97 -16.89
N GLY A 158 17.99 -19.81 -16.45
CA GLY A 158 18.68 -18.89 -17.34
C GLY A 158 18.79 -17.45 -16.86
N PRO A 159 19.34 -16.57 -17.70
CA PRO A 159 19.44 -15.15 -17.41
C PRO A 159 18.13 -14.42 -17.67
N SER A 160 17.96 -13.30 -16.99
CA SER A 160 16.87 -12.34 -17.18
C SER A 160 17.39 -10.92 -17.25
N VAL A 161 16.67 -10.06 -17.96
CA VAL A 161 16.78 -8.61 -17.92
C VAL A 161 15.41 -8.04 -17.63
N HIS A 162 15.29 -7.14 -16.68
CA HIS A 162 14.04 -6.43 -16.42
C HIS A 162 14.29 -5.00 -15.99
N THR A 163 13.26 -4.17 -16.12
CA THR A 163 13.29 -2.75 -15.74
C THR A 163 12.32 -2.47 -14.61
N LEU A 164 12.68 -1.51 -13.75
CA LEU A 164 11.82 -0.95 -12.71
C LEU A 164 12.19 0.54 -12.55
N SER A 165 11.36 1.45 -13.03
CA SER A 165 11.73 2.86 -13.15
C SER A 165 11.20 3.77 -12.04
N GLN A 166 10.35 3.29 -11.15
CA GLN A 166 9.79 4.08 -10.05
C GLN A 166 10.86 4.38 -8.96
N PRO A 167 10.98 5.61 -8.43
CA PRO A 167 10.28 6.82 -8.88
C PRO A 167 11.05 7.57 -9.98
N TYR A 168 12.38 7.49 -10.05
CA TYR A 168 13.24 8.31 -10.89
C TYR A 168 14.19 7.51 -11.78
N GLY A 169 13.87 6.25 -12.08
CA GLY A 169 14.79 5.31 -12.71
C GLY A 169 14.77 5.26 -14.24
N ALA A 170 13.78 5.85 -14.91
CA ALA A 170 13.64 5.74 -16.36
C ALA A 170 14.89 6.18 -17.12
N TYR A 171 15.51 7.31 -16.75
CA TYR A 171 16.67 7.86 -17.41
C TYR A 171 17.99 7.05 -17.22
N TYR A 172 17.94 6.00 -16.39
CA TYR A 172 19.03 5.04 -16.27
C TYR A 172 19.16 4.12 -17.48
N TRP A 173 18.10 3.96 -18.27
CA TRP A 173 18.11 3.02 -19.40
C TRP A 173 17.57 3.57 -20.72
N TRP A 174 16.89 4.74 -20.71
CA TRP A 174 16.47 5.43 -21.94
C TRP A 174 16.38 6.95 -21.76
N PRO A 175 16.59 7.76 -22.83
CA PRO A 175 16.42 9.21 -22.76
C PRO A 175 14.95 9.59 -22.62
N CYS A 176 14.58 10.28 -21.54
CA CYS A 176 13.19 10.54 -21.18
C CYS A 176 12.95 11.94 -20.63
N LYS A 177 11.69 12.24 -20.39
CA LYS A 177 11.21 13.38 -19.61
C LYS A 177 10.69 12.85 -18.28
N GLN A 178 11.42 13.07 -17.19
CA GLN A 178 11.09 12.54 -15.86
C GLN A 178 10.03 13.39 -15.15
N THR A 179 8.77 13.32 -15.59
CA THR A 179 7.63 14.00 -14.95
C THR A 179 6.43 13.07 -14.85
N LEU A 180 5.58 13.28 -13.87
CA LEU A 180 4.31 12.56 -13.69
C LEU A 180 3.14 13.24 -14.41
N THR A 181 3.31 14.54 -14.78
CA THR A 181 2.24 15.38 -15.31
C THR A 181 2.24 15.49 -16.84
N ASP A 182 3.15 14.79 -17.51
CA ASP A 182 3.20 14.69 -18.96
C ASP A 182 3.31 13.20 -19.32
N LYS A 183 2.17 12.59 -19.61
CA LYS A 183 2.11 11.19 -20.04
C LYS A 183 2.37 11.08 -21.54
N ILE A 184 3.06 10.04 -21.93
CA ILE A 184 3.26 9.66 -23.33
C ILE A 184 1.92 9.15 -23.86
N ASP A 185 1.30 9.79 -24.86
CA ASP A 185 -0.04 9.42 -25.34
C ASP A 185 -0.10 8.00 -25.92
N SER A 186 0.99 7.56 -26.55
CA SER A 186 1.14 6.18 -27.06
C SER A 186 2.60 5.82 -27.31
N LEU A 187 2.89 4.53 -27.37
CA LEU A 187 4.24 4.07 -27.71
C LEU A 187 4.26 2.79 -28.53
N ASP A 188 5.33 2.62 -29.28
CA ASP A 188 5.76 1.36 -29.89
C ASP A 188 7.11 0.94 -29.29
N MET A 189 7.21 -0.31 -28.85
CA MET A 189 8.45 -0.87 -28.33
C MET A 189 8.86 -2.07 -29.17
N VAL A 190 9.95 -1.93 -29.91
CA VAL A 190 10.55 -3.02 -30.68
C VAL A 190 11.79 -3.49 -29.93
N VAL A 191 11.79 -4.74 -29.50
CA VAL A 191 12.93 -5.35 -28.80
C VAL A 191 13.54 -6.45 -29.68
N SER A 192 14.82 -6.31 -29.97
CA SER A 192 15.66 -7.29 -30.65
C SER A 192 16.43 -8.10 -29.62
N THR A 193 16.20 -9.41 -29.57
CA THR A 193 16.88 -10.33 -28.65
C THR A 193 17.23 -11.66 -29.32
N HIS A 194 17.89 -12.57 -28.59
CA HIS A 194 18.15 -13.92 -29.08
C HIS A 194 16.87 -14.76 -29.10
N PRO A 195 16.68 -15.68 -30.07
CA PRO A 195 15.45 -16.48 -30.23
C PRO A 195 15.05 -17.33 -29.00
N ASP A 196 15.99 -17.67 -28.12
CA ASP A 196 15.71 -18.42 -26.88
C ASP A 196 14.89 -17.62 -25.86
N PHE A 197 14.77 -16.32 -26.06
CA PHE A 197 14.10 -15.42 -25.10
C PHE A 197 12.77 -14.90 -25.63
N ARG A 198 11.89 -14.58 -24.69
CA ARG A 198 10.65 -13.84 -24.92
C ARG A 198 10.74 -12.50 -24.23
N VAL A 199 9.95 -11.57 -24.73
CA VAL A 199 9.88 -10.20 -24.19
C VAL A 199 8.47 -9.94 -23.70
N ALA A 200 8.33 -9.52 -22.45
CA ALA A 200 7.12 -8.97 -21.88
C ALA A 200 7.19 -7.43 -21.87
N GLY A 201 6.10 -6.75 -22.21
CA GLY A 201 6.04 -5.29 -22.27
C GLY A 201 4.62 -4.72 -22.18
N ASN A 202 4.53 -3.38 -22.16
CA ASN A 202 3.27 -2.65 -22.12
C ASN A 202 2.44 -2.85 -23.40
N GLY A 203 1.12 -2.85 -23.25
CA GLY A 203 0.19 -2.91 -24.38
C GLY A 203 0.03 -4.30 -25.00
N LEU A 204 -0.18 -4.37 -26.31
CA LEU A 204 -0.38 -5.60 -27.06
C LEU A 204 0.86 -5.98 -27.87
N LEU A 205 1.22 -7.26 -27.86
CA LEU A 205 2.20 -7.82 -28.78
C LEU A 205 1.61 -7.83 -30.19
N LYS A 206 2.18 -7.05 -31.08
CA LYS A 206 1.74 -6.89 -32.45
C LYS A 206 2.40 -7.88 -33.42
N ALA A 207 3.67 -8.17 -33.16
CA ALA A 207 4.45 -9.09 -33.97
C ALA A 207 5.58 -9.73 -33.17
N GLU A 208 5.85 -10.97 -33.48
CA GLU A 208 7.01 -11.76 -33.08
C GLU A 208 7.64 -12.31 -34.37
N THR A 209 8.82 -11.79 -34.73
CA THR A 209 9.42 -12.05 -36.05
C THR A 209 10.83 -12.58 -35.90
N GLY A 210 11.08 -13.80 -36.35
CA GLY A 210 12.43 -14.33 -36.52
C GLY A 210 13.12 -13.62 -37.69
N VAL A 211 14.31 -13.09 -37.45
CA VAL A 211 15.15 -12.45 -38.48
C VAL A 211 16.19 -13.43 -38.98
N ASN A 212 16.83 -14.16 -38.08
CA ASN A 212 17.78 -15.24 -38.36
C ASN A 212 17.96 -16.09 -37.09
N ASP A 213 18.87 -17.04 -37.11
CA ASP A 213 19.12 -18.00 -36.01
C ASP A 213 19.59 -17.34 -34.69
N THR A 214 19.97 -16.08 -34.72
CA THR A 214 20.49 -15.35 -33.54
C THR A 214 19.68 -14.10 -33.17
N VAL A 215 18.68 -13.73 -33.95
CA VAL A 215 17.90 -12.49 -33.77
C VAL A 215 16.42 -12.74 -33.96
N LYS A 216 15.65 -12.35 -32.99
CA LYS A 216 14.20 -12.30 -32.99
C LYS A 216 13.72 -10.92 -32.54
N LEU A 217 12.67 -10.41 -33.19
CA LEU A 217 12.07 -9.12 -32.88
C LEU A 217 10.71 -9.32 -32.20
N PHE A 218 10.46 -8.54 -31.18
CA PHE A 218 9.17 -8.43 -30.50
C PHE A 218 8.68 -6.99 -30.62
N HIS A 219 7.50 -6.80 -31.21
CA HIS A 219 6.89 -5.49 -31.37
C HIS A 219 5.66 -5.36 -30.50
N TRP A 220 5.78 -4.56 -29.43
CA TRP A 220 4.70 -4.18 -28.52
C TRP A 220 4.15 -2.82 -28.92
N LYS A 221 2.82 -2.64 -28.84
CA LYS A 221 2.12 -1.38 -29.09
C LYS A 221 1.22 -1.05 -27.92
N HIS A 222 1.42 0.12 -27.33
CA HIS A 222 0.57 0.67 -26.27
C HIS A 222 -0.11 1.96 -26.74
N ARG A 223 -1.44 2.07 -26.55
CA ARG A 223 -2.29 3.12 -27.12
C ARG A 223 -2.94 4.03 -26.10
N TYR A 224 -2.65 3.85 -24.83
CA TYR A 224 -3.17 4.68 -23.76
C TYR A 224 -2.07 5.58 -23.21
N PRO A 225 -2.41 6.78 -22.69
CA PRO A 225 -1.43 7.60 -22.01
C PRO A 225 -0.74 6.85 -20.86
N ILE A 226 0.58 6.93 -20.82
CA ILE A 226 1.43 6.19 -19.88
C ILE A 226 2.46 7.11 -19.24
N ALA A 227 2.59 7.06 -17.92
CA ALA A 227 3.63 7.77 -17.20
C ALA A 227 5.01 7.16 -17.50
N THR A 228 6.02 8.02 -17.55
CA THR A 228 7.41 7.62 -17.89
C THR A 228 7.93 6.46 -17.05
N TYR A 229 7.60 6.41 -15.74
CA TYR A 229 8.07 5.36 -14.84
C TYR A 229 7.40 4.00 -15.06
N LEU A 230 6.25 3.95 -15.76
CA LEU A 230 5.49 2.73 -16.04
C LEU A 230 5.91 2.03 -17.35
N VAL A 231 6.75 2.67 -18.15
CA VAL A 231 7.31 2.03 -19.35
C VAL A 231 8.28 0.93 -18.93
N ALA A 232 8.06 -0.29 -19.43
CA ALA A 232 8.79 -1.45 -18.94
C ALA A 232 9.02 -2.53 -19.99
N MET A 233 10.12 -3.27 -19.83
CA MET A 233 10.37 -4.53 -20.52
C MET A 233 10.97 -5.56 -19.57
N ALA A 234 10.61 -6.83 -19.77
CA ALA A 234 11.30 -7.96 -19.18
C ALA A 234 11.63 -9.00 -20.26
N ILE A 235 12.84 -9.55 -20.20
CA ILE A 235 13.37 -10.49 -21.19
C ILE A 235 13.93 -11.70 -20.46
N SER A 236 13.41 -12.87 -20.76
CA SER A 236 13.93 -14.14 -20.25
C SER A 236 13.48 -15.30 -21.15
N ASN A 237 13.92 -16.53 -20.82
CA ASN A 237 13.42 -17.75 -21.47
C ASN A 237 12.02 -18.14 -20.99
N TYR A 238 11.12 -17.13 -20.91
CA TYR A 238 9.78 -17.29 -20.38
C TYR A 238 8.96 -18.40 -21.02
N GLU A 239 8.24 -19.14 -20.19
CA GLU A 239 7.02 -19.85 -20.55
C GLU A 239 5.83 -18.90 -20.50
N GLN A 240 4.80 -19.17 -21.29
CA GLN A 240 3.63 -18.31 -21.39
C GLN A 240 2.35 -19.10 -21.17
N PHE A 241 1.38 -18.49 -20.47
CA PHE A 241 0.00 -18.97 -20.43
C PHE A 241 -0.98 -17.78 -20.38
N SER A 242 -2.22 -18.04 -20.75
CA SER A 242 -3.25 -17.00 -20.86
C SER A 242 -4.54 -17.41 -20.18
N GLN A 243 -5.23 -16.41 -19.62
CA GLN A 243 -6.58 -16.52 -19.09
C GLN A 243 -7.44 -15.43 -19.74
N PHE A 244 -8.77 -15.54 -19.64
CA PHE A 244 -9.70 -14.52 -20.14
C PHE A 244 -10.66 -14.14 -19.05
N ALA A 245 -10.69 -12.85 -18.70
CA ALA A 245 -11.68 -12.30 -17.78
C ALA A 245 -12.93 -11.89 -18.55
N THR A 246 -14.08 -12.41 -18.14
CA THR A 246 -15.40 -11.99 -18.63
C THR A 246 -16.08 -11.10 -17.58
N PHE A 247 -16.86 -10.13 -18.02
CA PHE A 247 -17.54 -9.15 -17.16
C PHE A 247 -19.07 -9.27 -17.32
N HIS A 248 -19.80 -8.97 -16.25
CA HIS A 248 -21.23 -9.29 -16.18
C HIS A 248 -22.11 -8.52 -17.18
N ASN A 249 -21.71 -7.30 -17.53
CA ASN A 249 -22.57 -6.37 -18.31
C ASN A 249 -22.02 -6.04 -19.71
N ARG A 250 -21.08 -6.85 -20.23
CA ARG A 250 -20.53 -6.65 -21.58
C ARG A 250 -20.06 -7.96 -22.20
N PRO A 251 -20.15 -8.08 -23.55
CA PRO A 251 -19.77 -9.30 -24.24
C PRO A 251 -18.25 -9.48 -24.36
N ASP A 252 -17.48 -8.42 -24.22
CA ASP A 252 -16.03 -8.44 -24.41
C ASP A 252 -15.33 -9.17 -23.28
N SER A 253 -14.27 -9.88 -23.61
CA SER A 253 -13.35 -10.51 -22.67
C SER A 253 -12.00 -9.81 -22.67
N LEU A 254 -11.37 -9.72 -21.51
CA LEU A 254 -10.02 -9.19 -21.35
C LEU A 254 -9.00 -10.33 -21.35
N LEU A 255 -8.01 -10.26 -22.21
CA LEU A 255 -6.85 -11.16 -22.17
C LEU A 255 -6.03 -10.87 -20.91
N VAL A 256 -5.73 -11.91 -20.13
CA VAL A 256 -4.73 -11.90 -19.04
C VAL A 256 -3.56 -12.76 -19.47
N LEU A 257 -2.43 -12.13 -19.80
CA LEU A 257 -1.26 -12.76 -20.41
C LEU A 257 -0.12 -12.86 -19.40
N ASN A 258 0.36 -14.08 -19.14
CA ASN A 258 1.36 -14.35 -18.11
C ASN A 258 2.66 -14.86 -18.74
N TYR A 259 3.77 -14.26 -18.32
CA TYR A 259 5.13 -14.68 -18.63
C TYR A 259 5.82 -15.13 -17.33
N VAL A 260 6.18 -16.39 -17.24
CA VAL A 260 6.77 -16.98 -16.04
C VAL A 260 8.05 -17.74 -16.36
N PHE A 261 8.93 -17.86 -15.41
CA PHE A 261 10.11 -18.69 -15.58
C PHE A 261 9.72 -20.16 -15.73
N PRO A 262 10.43 -20.96 -16.57
CA PRO A 262 10.06 -22.35 -16.82
C PRO A 262 9.86 -23.19 -15.56
N GLN A 263 10.72 -23.01 -14.55
CA GLN A 263 10.62 -23.73 -13.28
C GLN A 263 9.39 -23.36 -12.44
N SER A 264 8.77 -22.21 -12.69
CA SER A 264 7.65 -21.69 -11.90
C SER A 264 6.29 -21.92 -12.55
N LYS A 265 6.24 -22.39 -13.81
CA LYS A 265 5.02 -22.39 -14.62
C LYS A 265 3.84 -23.11 -13.95
N VAL A 266 4.05 -24.31 -13.45
CA VAL A 266 2.98 -25.14 -12.86
C VAL A 266 2.34 -24.46 -11.66
N ASP A 267 3.17 -23.92 -10.75
CA ASP A 267 2.69 -23.25 -9.56
C ASP A 267 1.98 -21.93 -9.90
N PHE A 268 2.56 -21.14 -10.81
CA PHE A 268 1.98 -19.85 -11.20
C PHE A 268 0.69 -19.99 -12.01
N GLU A 269 0.52 -21.02 -12.84
CA GLU A 269 -0.77 -21.32 -13.51
C GLU A 269 -1.88 -21.58 -12.49
N LYS A 270 -1.59 -22.31 -11.42
CA LYS A 270 -2.53 -22.56 -10.33
C LYS A 270 -2.82 -21.30 -9.54
N ASP A 271 -1.77 -20.58 -9.15
CA ASP A 271 -1.86 -19.43 -8.26
C ASP A 271 -2.47 -18.20 -8.95
N ALA A 272 -2.50 -18.15 -10.29
CA ALA A 272 -3.11 -17.07 -11.07
C ALA A 272 -4.65 -17.07 -11.07
N ALA A 273 -5.30 -18.11 -10.58
CA ALA A 273 -6.78 -18.21 -10.62
C ALA A 273 -7.53 -17.03 -9.97
N PRO A 274 -7.07 -16.46 -8.83
CA PRO A 274 -7.75 -15.34 -8.16
C PRO A 274 -7.80 -14.04 -8.96
N ILE A 275 -6.97 -13.85 -9.98
CA ILE A 275 -6.93 -12.61 -10.75
C ILE A 275 -8.25 -12.30 -11.47
N LEU A 276 -8.96 -13.34 -11.93
CA LEU A 276 -10.21 -13.16 -12.67
C LEU A 276 -11.35 -12.61 -11.78
N PRO A 277 -11.63 -13.14 -10.58
CA PRO A 277 -12.58 -12.52 -9.67
C PRO A 277 -12.14 -11.14 -9.17
N MET A 278 -10.82 -10.87 -9.00
CA MET A 278 -10.33 -9.55 -8.63
C MET A 278 -10.61 -8.51 -9.72
N LEU A 279 -10.35 -8.83 -10.99
CA LEU A 279 -10.69 -7.98 -12.13
C LEU A 279 -12.19 -7.62 -12.14
N ARG A 280 -13.07 -8.60 -11.95
CA ARG A 280 -14.53 -8.38 -11.89
C ARG A 280 -14.92 -7.51 -10.69
N LEU A 281 -14.31 -7.73 -9.54
CA LEU A 281 -14.56 -6.94 -8.33
C LEU A 281 -14.21 -5.47 -8.55
N PHE A 282 -13.00 -5.18 -9.00
CA PHE A 282 -12.55 -3.78 -9.17
C PHE A 282 -13.31 -3.09 -10.31
N ASP A 283 -13.63 -3.80 -11.37
CA ASP A 283 -14.50 -3.33 -12.44
C ASP A 283 -15.89 -2.91 -11.91
N SER A 284 -16.49 -3.71 -11.04
CA SER A 284 -17.80 -3.41 -10.46
C SER A 284 -17.78 -2.23 -9.49
N LEU A 285 -16.72 -2.08 -8.69
CA LEU A 285 -16.59 -1.04 -7.68
C LEU A 285 -16.21 0.32 -8.28
N PHE A 286 -15.25 0.31 -9.20
CA PHE A 286 -14.57 1.51 -9.69
C PHE A 286 -14.84 1.85 -11.17
N GLY A 287 -15.56 0.98 -11.86
CA GLY A 287 -15.84 1.09 -13.29
C GLY A 287 -14.89 0.28 -14.14
N GLU A 288 -15.13 0.28 -15.43
CA GLU A 288 -14.45 -0.53 -16.44
C GLU A 288 -12.94 -0.60 -16.26
N TYR A 289 -12.36 -1.82 -16.45
CA TYR A 289 -10.91 -1.99 -16.49
C TYR A 289 -10.30 -0.97 -17.48
N PRO A 290 -9.36 -0.13 -17.04
CA PRO A 290 -8.96 1.05 -17.80
C PRO A 290 -8.40 0.78 -19.19
N PHE A 291 -7.76 -0.36 -19.36
CA PHE A 291 -7.04 -0.71 -20.59
C PHE A 291 -7.75 -1.85 -21.35
N MET A 292 -9.07 -1.85 -21.37
CA MET A 292 -9.91 -2.93 -21.88
C MET A 292 -9.63 -3.29 -23.35
N LYS A 293 -9.20 -2.30 -24.17
CA LYS A 293 -8.84 -2.52 -25.59
C LYS A 293 -7.44 -3.13 -25.78
N GLU A 294 -6.75 -3.43 -24.68
CA GLU A 294 -5.44 -4.07 -24.72
C GLU A 294 -5.46 -5.39 -23.92
N LYS A 295 -4.81 -5.45 -22.80
CA LYS A 295 -4.74 -6.63 -21.93
C LYS A 295 -4.46 -6.24 -20.50
N TYR A 296 -4.56 -7.20 -19.59
CA TYR A 296 -3.78 -7.24 -18.35
C TYR A 296 -2.78 -8.39 -18.44
N GLY A 297 -1.79 -8.43 -17.56
CA GLY A 297 -0.88 -9.57 -17.49
C GLY A 297 0.20 -9.40 -16.44
N HIS A 298 1.00 -10.45 -16.33
CA HIS A 298 2.11 -10.51 -15.40
C HIS A 298 3.38 -10.98 -16.09
N ALA A 299 4.51 -10.45 -15.66
CA ALA A 299 5.82 -10.99 -15.98
C ALA A 299 6.56 -11.32 -14.68
N GLN A 300 6.98 -12.57 -14.53
CA GLN A 300 7.81 -12.95 -13.40
C GLN A 300 9.19 -12.31 -13.51
N PHE A 301 9.68 -11.73 -12.42
CA PHE A 301 11.04 -11.22 -12.30
C PHE A 301 11.72 -11.79 -11.06
N ALA A 302 13.06 -11.74 -11.02
CA ALA A 302 13.82 -12.35 -9.93
C ALA A 302 13.92 -11.45 -8.68
N TRP A 303 13.42 -10.22 -8.79
CA TRP A 303 13.36 -9.29 -7.68
C TRP A 303 12.14 -9.55 -6.81
N GLY A 304 12.11 -9.14 -5.53
CA GLY A 304 10.96 -9.37 -4.68
C GLY A 304 9.87 -8.30 -4.82
N GLY A 305 8.68 -8.62 -4.32
CA GLY A 305 7.52 -7.74 -4.44
C GLY A 305 6.94 -7.68 -5.85
N GLY A 306 6.34 -6.55 -6.17
CA GLY A 306 5.74 -6.28 -7.46
C GLY A 306 6.02 -4.87 -7.96
N MET A 307 5.63 -4.64 -9.21
CA MET A 307 5.66 -3.33 -9.85
C MET A 307 4.52 -3.22 -10.85
N GLU A 308 3.77 -2.16 -10.73
CA GLU A 308 2.52 -1.88 -11.43
C GLU A 308 2.69 -1.45 -12.90
N HIS A 309 3.68 -1.94 -13.63
CA HIS A 309 3.87 -1.51 -15.02
C HIS A 309 2.57 -1.62 -15.82
N GLN A 310 2.15 -0.51 -16.42
CA GLN A 310 0.85 -0.37 -17.06
C GLN A 310 0.54 -1.52 -18.02
N THR A 311 -0.55 -2.26 -17.78
CA THR A 311 -1.01 -3.45 -18.48
C THR A 311 -0.17 -4.73 -18.33
N MET A 312 0.96 -4.69 -17.62
CA MET A 312 1.87 -5.83 -17.42
C MET A 312 2.61 -5.69 -16.11
N SER A 313 1.99 -6.09 -15.00
CA SER A 313 2.64 -6.04 -13.68
C SER A 313 3.80 -7.01 -13.60
N PHE A 314 4.95 -6.57 -13.08
CA PHE A 314 6.09 -7.46 -12.84
C PHE A 314 6.03 -7.97 -11.40
N MET A 315 6.18 -9.29 -11.21
CA MET A 315 5.87 -9.91 -9.91
C MET A 315 6.85 -11.04 -9.60
N VAL A 316 7.27 -11.12 -8.34
CA VAL A 316 8.12 -12.24 -7.86
C VAL A 316 7.33 -13.54 -7.73
N ASN A 317 6.05 -13.45 -7.36
CA ASN A 317 5.13 -14.57 -7.20
C ASN A 317 3.68 -14.12 -7.47
N PHE A 318 2.73 -15.06 -7.50
CA PHE A 318 1.31 -14.80 -7.70
C PHE A 318 0.52 -14.99 -6.40
N SER A 319 1.03 -14.45 -5.29
CA SER A 319 0.26 -14.42 -4.04
C SER A 319 -1.01 -13.57 -4.21
N PHE A 320 -2.05 -13.91 -3.45
CA PHE A 320 -3.34 -13.21 -3.49
C PHE A 320 -3.16 -11.70 -3.27
N ASP A 321 -2.37 -11.33 -2.27
CA ASP A 321 -2.14 -9.93 -1.90
C ASP A 321 -1.41 -9.16 -2.99
N LEU A 322 -0.32 -9.73 -3.52
CA LEU A 322 0.48 -9.08 -4.55
C LEU A 322 -0.33 -8.89 -5.83
N MET A 323 -1.06 -9.92 -6.27
CA MET A 323 -1.93 -9.79 -7.44
C MET A 323 -3.02 -8.72 -7.26
N ALA A 324 -3.65 -8.64 -6.09
CA ALA A 324 -4.67 -7.64 -5.82
C ALA A 324 -4.09 -6.23 -5.79
N HIS A 325 -2.91 -6.05 -5.20
CA HIS A 325 -2.20 -4.77 -5.12
C HIS A 325 -1.81 -4.25 -6.51
N GLU A 326 -1.08 -5.05 -7.26
CA GLU A 326 -0.59 -4.65 -8.58
C GLU A 326 -1.72 -4.46 -9.61
N LEU A 327 -2.81 -5.24 -9.48
CA LEU A 327 -4.00 -5.03 -10.30
C LEU A 327 -4.71 -3.71 -9.96
N ALA A 328 -4.81 -3.36 -8.67
CA ALA A 328 -5.49 -2.13 -8.23
C ALA A 328 -4.85 -0.88 -8.81
N HIS A 329 -3.54 -0.89 -9.02
CA HIS A 329 -2.80 0.20 -9.63
C HIS A 329 -3.27 0.52 -11.05
N MET A 330 -3.85 -0.43 -11.79
CA MET A 330 -4.39 -0.14 -13.12
C MET A 330 -5.43 1.00 -13.09
N TRP A 331 -6.19 1.13 -12.00
CA TRP A 331 -7.11 2.26 -11.76
C TRP A 331 -6.40 3.42 -11.05
N PHE A 332 -5.70 3.13 -9.91
CA PHE A 332 -5.09 4.13 -9.04
C PHE A 332 -3.56 4.07 -9.12
N GLY A 333 -3.00 4.83 -10.03
CA GLY A 333 -1.57 4.85 -10.36
C GLY A 333 -1.35 4.95 -11.87
N ASP A 334 -1.99 4.08 -12.64
CA ASP A 334 -1.81 3.98 -14.08
C ASP A 334 -2.83 4.82 -14.85
N LYS A 335 -4.14 4.57 -14.65
CA LYS A 335 -5.17 5.39 -15.29
C LYS A 335 -5.09 6.82 -14.78
N VAL A 336 -5.09 7.02 -13.49
CA VAL A 336 -4.91 8.31 -12.84
C VAL A 336 -3.68 8.23 -11.95
N THR A 337 -2.61 8.89 -12.35
CA THR A 337 -1.32 8.92 -11.65
C THR A 337 -1.31 10.05 -10.62
N CYS A 338 -0.59 9.91 -9.51
CA CYS A 338 -0.37 11.01 -8.58
C CYS A 338 0.36 12.16 -9.29
N ALA A 339 -0.08 13.42 -9.07
CA ALA A 339 0.49 14.60 -9.73
C ALA A 339 1.94 14.88 -9.32
N SER A 340 2.31 14.44 -8.14
CA SER A 340 3.66 14.52 -7.58
C SER A 340 3.92 13.35 -6.63
N TRP A 341 5.18 13.06 -6.36
CA TRP A 341 5.54 12.04 -5.38
C TRP A 341 5.08 12.37 -3.95
N LYS A 342 4.66 13.60 -3.67
CA LYS A 342 3.97 13.95 -2.41
C LYS A 342 2.59 13.31 -2.31
N ASP A 343 1.97 13.04 -3.44
CA ASP A 343 0.65 12.45 -3.57
C ASP A 343 0.70 10.92 -3.81
N LEU A 344 1.87 10.28 -3.67
CA LEU A 344 2.06 8.84 -3.95
C LEU A 344 1.08 7.94 -3.19
N TRP A 345 0.61 8.36 -2.03
CA TRP A 345 -0.40 7.64 -1.27
C TRP A 345 -1.73 7.40 -2.02
N LEU A 346 -2.01 8.23 -3.06
CA LEU A 346 -3.16 8.04 -3.94
C LEU A 346 -3.00 6.78 -4.82
N ASN A 347 -1.76 6.38 -5.11
CA ASN A 347 -1.47 5.13 -5.79
C ASN A 347 -1.42 4.00 -4.73
N GLU A 348 -0.47 4.04 -3.82
CA GLU A 348 -0.14 2.96 -2.89
C GLU A 348 -1.22 2.71 -1.82
N GLY A 349 -1.79 3.79 -1.28
CA GLY A 349 -2.86 3.67 -0.27
C GLY A 349 -4.14 3.08 -0.86
N PHE A 350 -4.50 3.45 -2.10
CA PHE A 350 -5.62 2.80 -2.78
C PHE A 350 -5.30 1.34 -3.13
N ALA A 351 -4.12 1.03 -3.65
CA ALA A 351 -3.74 -0.34 -3.98
C ALA A 351 -3.79 -1.24 -2.73
N THR A 352 -3.22 -0.78 -1.62
CA THR A 352 -3.29 -1.47 -0.31
C THR A 352 -4.74 -1.62 0.18
N TYR A 353 -5.56 -0.58 0.05
CA TYR A 353 -6.95 -0.66 0.48
C TYR A 353 -7.79 -1.60 -0.40
N LEU A 354 -7.54 -1.64 -1.71
CA LEU A 354 -8.22 -2.56 -2.63
C LEU A 354 -7.78 -4.00 -2.38
N THR A 355 -6.52 -4.22 -2.00
CA THR A 355 -6.06 -5.54 -1.51
C THR A 355 -6.90 -5.99 -0.31
N ALA A 356 -7.04 -5.13 0.69
CA ALA A 356 -7.89 -5.44 1.84
C ALA A 356 -9.37 -5.65 1.43
N LEU A 357 -9.94 -4.83 0.54
CA LEU A 357 -11.30 -5.02 0.02
C LEU A 357 -11.47 -6.36 -0.71
N SER A 358 -10.42 -6.89 -1.34
CA SER A 358 -10.46 -8.21 -1.97
C SER A 358 -10.73 -9.31 -0.96
N TYR A 359 -10.21 -9.21 0.26
CA TYR A 359 -10.56 -10.12 1.35
C TYR A 359 -12.04 -9.99 1.74
N LYS A 360 -12.54 -8.75 1.86
CA LYS A 360 -13.94 -8.49 2.21
C LYS A 360 -14.94 -9.14 1.26
N TYR A 361 -14.65 -9.13 -0.04
CA TYR A 361 -15.61 -9.54 -1.08
C TYR A 361 -15.32 -10.91 -1.69
N LEU A 362 -14.08 -11.39 -1.65
CA LEU A 362 -13.67 -12.65 -2.29
C LEU A 362 -13.24 -13.74 -1.29
N LYS A 363 -13.11 -13.39 -0.02
CA LYS A 363 -12.78 -14.30 1.08
C LYS A 363 -13.88 -14.25 2.14
N SER A 364 -13.52 -14.05 3.40
CA SER A 364 -14.48 -14.02 4.51
C SER A 364 -14.42 -12.69 5.28
N LYS A 365 -15.48 -12.44 6.07
CA LYS A 365 -15.52 -11.30 6.98
C LYS A 365 -14.39 -11.36 8.02
N ASP A 366 -14.08 -12.53 8.53
CA ASP A 366 -13.05 -12.70 9.56
C ASP A 366 -11.66 -12.41 8.98
N GLU A 367 -11.34 -12.93 7.80
CA GLU A 367 -10.07 -12.61 7.11
C GLU A 367 -9.96 -11.11 6.81
N TRP A 368 -11.05 -10.46 6.37
CA TRP A 368 -11.08 -9.01 6.20
C TRP A 368 -10.77 -8.26 7.49
N LEU A 369 -11.41 -8.65 8.61
CA LEU A 369 -11.18 -8.01 9.90
C LEU A 369 -9.75 -8.24 10.41
N ASP A 370 -9.17 -9.42 10.14
CA ASP A 370 -7.78 -9.73 10.50
C ASP A 370 -6.80 -8.88 9.70
N VAL A 371 -7.01 -8.71 8.40
CA VAL A 371 -6.21 -7.81 7.56
C VAL A 371 -6.30 -6.37 8.08
N MET A 372 -7.51 -5.87 8.36
CA MET A 372 -7.69 -4.50 8.86
C MET A 372 -7.08 -4.29 10.26
N ARG A 373 -7.12 -5.30 11.13
CA ARG A 373 -6.41 -5.28 12.43
C ARG A 373 -4.90 -5.22 12.21
N GLY A 374 -4.36 -6.06 11.32
CA GLY A 374 -2.94 -6.06 10.98
C GLY A 374 -2.44 -4.69 10.50
N ILE A 375 -3.18 -4.07 9.57
CA ILE A 375 -2.89 -2.71 9.08
C ILE A 375 -2.94 -1.69 10.22
N ARG A 376 -3.97 -1.71 11.06
CA ARG A 376 -4.10 -0.81 12.21
C ARG A 376 -2.94 -0.97 13.18
N ASP A 377 -2.61 -2.21 13.51
CA ASP A 377 -1.60 -2.53 14.52
C ASP A 377 -0.19 -2.16 14.05
N ASP A 378 0.13 -2.35 12.75
CA ASP A 378 1.36 -1.84 12.14
C ASP A 378 1.43 -0.31 12.22
N VAL A 379 0.39 0.39 11.80
CA VAL A 379 0.36 1.86 11.84
C VAL A 379 0.52 2.38 13.26
N THR A 380 -0.16 1.76 14.22
CA THR A 380 -0.12 2.19 15.63
C THR A 380 1.09 1.64 16.39
N GLY A 381 1.94 0.87 15.75
CA GLY A 381 3.20 0.38 16.31
C GLY A 381 4.20 1.49 16.65
N VAL A 382 4.10 2.66 15.99
CA VAL A 382 5.00 3.81 16.18
C VAL A 382 4.18 5.10 16.29
N ASP A 383 4.50 5.95 17.25
CA ASP A 383 3.70 7.11 17.67
C ASP A 383 3.74 8.33 16.73
N ASP A 384 4.46 8.27 15.62
CA ASP A 384 4.72 9.40 14.74
C ASP A 384 4.32 9.14 13.27
N GLY A 385 4.67 10.09 12.41
CA GLY A 385 4.60 10.01 10.97
C GLY A 385 3.24 10.36 10.37
N SER A 386 3.30 11.22 9.35
CA SER A 386 2.17 11.63 8.51
C SER A 386 2.15 10.80 7.20
N ILE A 387 1.01 10.78 6.50
CA ILE A 387 0.95 10.29 5.12
C ILE A 387 1.74 11.24 4.22
N PHE A 388 1.56 12.55 4.39
CA PHE A 388 2.25 13.58 3.62
C PHE A 388 3.76 13.54 3.82
N PRO A 389 4.58 13.29 2.78
CA PRO A 389 6.02 13.36 2.88
C PRO A 389 6.49 14.81 2.77
N LYS A 390 7.26 15.29 3.74
CA LYS A 390 7.87 16.64 3.71
C LYS A 390 8.95 16.75 2.62
N ASP A 391 9.59 15.63 2.31
CA ASP A 391 10.69 15.52 1.34
C ASP A 391 10.45 14.34 0.39
N THR A 392 10.58 14.58 -0.91
CA THR A 392 10.44 13.57 -1.97
C THR A 392 11.79 13.08 -2.52
N VAL A 393 12.89 13.63 -2.03
CA VAL A 393 14.25 13.22 -2.41
C VAL A 393 14.67 11.94 -1.68
N GLN A 394 14.14 11.73 -0.47
CA GLN A 394 14.38 10.52 0.31
C GLN A 394 13.41 9.42 -0.14
N VAL A 395 13.87 8.56 -1.04
CA VAL A 395 13.07 7.47 -1.63
C VAL A 395 12.48 6.55 -0.57
N ASN A 396 13.24 6.22 0.49
CA ASN A 396 12.76 5.42 1.64
C ASN A 396 11.50 6.00 2.30
N ARG A 397 11.43 7.34 2.38
CA ARG A 397 10.25 7.98 2.96
C ARG A 397 9.05 7.90 2.01
N LEU A 398 9.27 7.96 0.70
CA LEU A 398 8.20 7.82 -0.29
C LEU A 398 7.54 6.44 -0.21
N PHE A 399 8.35 5.39 -0.11
CA PHE A 399 7.88 4.00 -0.05
C PHE A 399 7.86 3.43 1.37
N ASN A 400 7.56 4.27 2.38
CA ASN A 400 7.41 3.80 3.74
C ASN A 400 6.12 2.99 3.90
N GLY A 401 6.23 1.66 4.10
CA GLY A 401 5.10 0.72 4.18
C GLY A 401 4.05 1.12 5.21
N ARG A 402 4.48 1.52 6.41
CA ARG A 402 3.60 1.95 7.48
C ARG A 402 2.81 3.23 7.15
N LEU A 403 3.42 4.20 6.45
CA LEU A 403 2.83 5.53 6.25
C LEU A 403 2.15 5.69 4.89
N THR A 404 2.87 5.39 3.81
CA THR A 404 2.39 5.62 2.44
C THR A 404 1.42 4.53 1.98
N TYR A 405 1.53 3.33 2.57
CA TYR A 405 0.68 2.16 2.30
C TYR A 405 -0.36 1.97 3.39
N ASN A 406 0.03 1.47 4.56
CA ASN A 406 -0.89 1.02 5.61
C ASN A 406 -1.69 2.16 6.25
N LYS A 407 -1.05 3.26 6.68
CA LYS A 407 -1.78 4.42 7.21
C LYS A 407 -2.70 5.03 6.16
N ALA A 408 -2.23 5.14 4.92
CA ALA A 408 -3.02 5.64 3.80
C ALA A 408 -4.25 4.77 3.53
N ALA A 409 -4.10 3.44 3.47
CA ALA A 409 -5.20 2.50 3.29
C ALA A 409 -6.22 2.60 4.43
N PHE A 410 -5.75 2.67 5.68
CA PHE A 410 -6.66 2.80 6.81
C PHE A 410 -7.39 4.17 6.84
N VAL A 411 -6.72 5.23 6.42
CA VAL A 411 -7.34 6.57 6.28
C VAL A 411 -8.40 6.56 5.16
N LEU A 412 -8.17 5.87 4.04
CA LEU A 412 -9.21 5.64 3.01
C LEU A 412 -10.39 4.85 3.58
N HIS A 413 -10.13 3.84 4.41
CA HIS A 413 -11.19 3.11 5.10
C HIS A 413 -12.02 4.01 6.02
N MET A 414 -11.38 4.82 6.87
CA MET A 414 -12.07 5.80 7.72
C MET A 414 -12.83 6.85 6.89
N LEU A 415 -12.27 7.31 5.78
CA LEU A 415 -12.93 8.23 4.86
C LEU A 415 -14.22 7.61 4.30
N ARG A 416 -14.15 6.35 3.83
CA ARG A 416 -15.30 5.60 3.34
C ARG A 416 -16.40 5.45 4.41
N VAL A 417 -16.01 5.10 5.65
CA VAL A 417 -16.96 5.01 6.78
C VAL A 417 -17.60 6.38 7.06
N LYS A 418 -16.82 7.47 6.98
CA LYS A 418 -17.29 8.84 7.24
C LYS A 418 -18.27 9.35 6.19
N VAL A 419 -17.99 9.13 4.90
CA VAL A 419 -18.83 9.66 3.80
C VAL A 419 -19.91 8.67 3.36
N GLY A 420 -19.81 7.40 3.77
CA GLY A 420 -20.69 6.30 3.37
C GLY A 420 -20.29 5.66 2.04
N ASP A 421 -20.62 4.38 1.87
CA ASP A 421 -20.22 3.57 0.72
C ASP A 421 -20.65 4.17 -0.62
N THR A 422 -21.88 4.60 -0.72
CA THR A 422 -22.44 5.17 -1.97
C THR A 422 -21.63 6.38 -2.44
N ASN A 423 -21.39 7.34 -1.54
CA ASN A 423 -20.66 8.57 -1.85
C ASN A 423 -19.18 8.28 -2.13
N PHE A 424 -18.57 7.38 -1.35
CA PHE A 424 -17.17 7.00 -1.54
C PHE A 424 -16.92 6.43 -2.94
N TYR A 425 -17.69 5.41 -3.34
CA TYR A 425 -17.51 4.79 -4.65
C TYR A 425 -17.93 5.71 -5.80
N ALA A 426 -18.94 6.57 -5.61
CA ALA A 426 -19.30 7.59 -6.60
C ALA A 426 -18.14 8.59 -6.82
N ALA A 427 -17.56 9.10 -5.73
CA ALA A 427 -16.39 10.00 -5.80
C ALA A 427 -15.17 9.30 -6.45
N CYS A 428 -14.90 8.05 -6.11
CA CYS A 428 -13.81 7.27 -6.74
C CYS A 428 -14.04 7.12 -8.25
N ARG A 429 -15.25 6.80 -8.69
CA ARG A 429 -15.56 6.71 -10.13
C ARG A 429 -15.41 8.05 -10.84
N LYS A 430 -15.78 9.16 -10.21
CA LYS A 430 -15.56 10.51 -10.74
C LYS A 430 -14.07 10.88 -10.76
N TYR A 431 -13.31 10.48 -9.74
CA TYR A 431 -11.86 10.65 -9.71
C TYR A 431 -11.19 9.95 -10.89
N LEU A 432 -11.63 8.74 -11.22
CA LEU A 432 -11.09 7.93 -12.33
C LEU A 432 -11.65 8.35 -13.71
N GLY A 433 -12.63 9.25 -13.74
CA GLY A 433 -13.31 9.71 -14.96
C GLY A 433 -13.06 11.19 -15.29
N GLY A 434 -13.80 11.68 -16.29
CA GLY A 434 -13.78 13.08 -16.69
C GLY A 434 -12.39 13.54 -17.16
N GLN A 435 -12.03 14.77 -16.82
CA GLN A 435 -10.78 15.41 -17.25
C GLN A 435 -9.51 14.76 -16.67
N ARG A 436 -9.62 13.96 -15.60
CA ARG A 436 -8.49 13.26 -14.98
C ARG A 436 -8.22 11.89 -15.57
N ALA A 437 -9.17 11.36 -16.34
CA ALA A 437 -9.01 10.06 -16.96
C ALA A 437 -7.75 10.01 -17.83
N TYR A 438 -6.88 9.05 -17.56
CA TYR A 438 -5.56 8.88 -18.19
C TYR A 438 -4.59 10.05 -17.96
N GLY A 439 -4.88 10.91 -17.00
CA GLY A 439 -4.04 12.02 -16.57
C GLY A 439 -3.46 11.81 -15.18
N PHE A 440 -3.51 12.87 -14.39
CA PHE A 440 -2.97 12.88 -13.02
C PHE A 440 -3.91 13.61 -12.05
N ALA A 441 -3.71 13.38 -10.75
CA ALA A 441 -4.49 14.02 -9.70
C ALA A 441 -3.67 14.29 -8.43
N THR A 442 -4.15 15.27 -7.65
CA THR A 442 -3.62 15.64 -6.34
C THR A 442 -4.52 15.11 -5.22
N THR A 443 -4.02 15.13 -3.99
CA THR A 443 -4.84 14.89 -2.78
C THR A 443 -6.03 15.86 -2.69
N GLY A 444 -5.86 17.12 -3.12
CA GLY A 444 -6.92 18.12 -3.17
C GLY A 444 -8.05 17.74 -4.12
N ASP A 445 -7.73 17.12 -5.26
CA ASP A 445 -8.74 16.63 -6.21
C ASP A 445 -9.61 15.53 -5.60
N LEU A 446 -9.00 14.55 -4.94
CA LEU A 446 -9.73 13.48 -4.24
C LEU A 446 -10.64 14.08 -3.15
N LYS A 447 -10.08 14.96 -2.30
CA LYS A 447 -10.83 15.64 -1.24
C LYS A 447 -12.06 16.37 -1.79
N THR A 448 -11.87 17.18 -2.83
CA THR A 448 -12.96 17.95 -3.46
C THR A 448 -14.08 17.04 -3.97
N LEU A 449 -13.74 15.93 -4.61
CA LEU A 449 -14.74 14.98 -5.10
C LEU A 449 -15.48 14.27 -3.96
N MET A 450 -14.79 13.90 -2.89
CA MET A 450 -15.43 13.30 -1.70
C MET A 450 -16.39 14.29 -1.01
N GLU A 451 -16.03 15.58 -0.94
CA GLU A 451 -16.88 16.64 -0.41
C GLU A 451 -18.11 16.88 -1.29
N GLN A 452 -17.93 16.91 -2.61
CA GLN A 452 -19.04 17.08 -3.57
C GLN A 452 -20.07 15.96 -3.50
N GLU A 453 -19.61 14.70 -3.38
CA GLU A 453 -20.52 13.56 -3.33
C GLU A 453 -21.22 13.41 -1.97
N SER A 454 -20.53 13.75 -0.89
CA SER A 454 -21.06 13.52 0.47
C SER A 454 -21.75 14.73 1.08
N GLY A 455 -21.47 15.94 0.60
CA GLY A 455 -21.89 17.20 1.25
C GLY A 455 -21.16 17.47 2.57
N ILE A 456 -20.12 16.71 2.93
CA ILE A 456 -19.40 16.81 4.20
C ILE A 456 -18.09 17.57 3.96
N ASN A 457 -17.83 18.62 4.78
CA ASN A 457 -16.51 19.26 4.79
C ASN A 457 -15.45 18.32 5.37
N LEU A 458 -14.36 18.11 4.65
CA LEU A 458 -13.28 17.19 4.98
C LEU A 458 -11.97 17.88 5.34
N ASP A 459 -11.92 19.22 5.45
CA ASP A 459 -10.70 19.96 5.79
C ASP A 459 -10.03 19.44 7.06
N THR A 460 -10.80 19.33 8.14
CA THR A 460 -10.30 18.84 9.42
C THR A 460 -9.86 17.39 9.35
N PHE A 461 -10.54 16.55 8.56
CA PHE A 461 -10.16 15.15 8.36
C PHE A 461 -8.79 15.04 7.70
N PHE A 462 -8.59 15.71 6.56
CA PHE A 462 -7.30 15.67 5.86
C PHE A 462 -6.19 16.37 6.63
N GLN A 463 -6.50 17.49 7.33
CA GLN A 463 -5.50 18.15 8.19
C GLN A 463 -4.97 17.22 9.28
N ARG A 464 -5.82 16.40 9.88
CA ARG A 464 -5.43 15.53 11.00
C ARG A 464 -4.84 14.20 10.55
N TRP A 465 -5.38 13.59 9.49
CA TRP A 465 -5.03 12.24 9.10
C TRP A 465 -4.02 12.15 7.95
N TYR A 466 -4.02 13.14 7.04
CA TYR A 466 -3.07 13.21 5.94
C TYR A 466 -1.82 14.04 6.30
N MET A 467 -2.03 15.27 6.82
CA MET A 467 -0.94 16.17 7.20
C MET A 467 -0.41 15.89 8.61
N GLY A 468 -1.29 15.49 9.53
CA GLY A 468 -0.96 15.24 10.94
C GLY A 468 -0.23 13.92 11.15
N GLU A 469 0.61 13.89 12.19
CA GLU A 469 1.40 12.72 12.57
C GLU A 469 0.70 11.91 13.67
N GLY A 470 0.97 10.60 13.71
CA GLY A 470 0.50 9.70 14.75
C GLY A 470 -0.98 9.32 14.66
N PHE A 471 -1.54 9.00 15.81
CA PHE A 471 -2.91 8.51 16.04
C PHE A 471 -3.33 8.81 17.48
N PRO A 472 -4.61 8.65 17.88
CA PRO A 472 -5.04 8.80 19.28
C PRO A 472 -4.95 7.49 20.05
N TYR A 473 -4.53 7.56 21.31
CA TYR A 473 -4.85 6.60 22.35
C TYR A 473 -6.22 6.93 22.93
N VAL A 474 -7.10 5.94 23.08
CA VAL A 474 -8.45 6.13 23.60
C VAL A 474 -8.71 5.20 24.78
N ASN A 475 -9.14 5.76 25.89
CA ASN A 475 -9.61 5.01 27.04
C ASN A 475 -11.13 5.21 27.20
N ILE A 476 -11.86 4.12 27.30
CA ILE A 476 -13.32 4.09 27.41
C ILE A 476 -13.69 3.39 28.71
N ASN A 477 -14.38 4.09 29.61
CA ASN A 477 -14.95 3.51 30.82
C ASN A 477 -16.48 3.66 30.78
N TRP A 478 -17.19 2.56 31.05
CA TRP A 478 -18.64 2.61 31.16
C TRP A 478 -19.13 2.07 32.52
N VAL A 479 -20.20 2.66 33.00
CA VAL A 479 -20.87 2.24 34.24
C VAL A 479 -22.37 2.25 34.00
N GLN A 480 -23.04 1.16 34.28
CA GLN A 480 -24.49 1.06 34.25
C GLN A 480 -25.08 0.92 35.64
N LYS A 481 -26.17 1.64 35.90
CA LYS A 481 -27.01 1.47 37.10
C LYS A 481 -28.48 1.58 36.67
N GLY A 482 -29.21 0.50 36.83
CA GLY A 482 -30.55 0.37 36.23
C GLY A 482 -30.50 0.60 34.70
N ALA A 483 -31.39 1.42 34.19
CA ALA A 483 -31.39 1.80 32.79
C ALA A 483 -30.38 2.92 32.45
N LYS A 484 -29.74 3.57 33.45
CA LYS A 484 -28.82 4.68 33.20
C LYS A 484 -27.41 4.15 32.93
N MET A 485 -26.90 4.45 31.74
CA MET A 485 -25.54 4.16 31.30
C MET A 485 -24.73 5.46 31.23
N GLN A 486 -23.56 5.46 31.86
CA GLN A 486 -22.56 6.52 31.74
C GLN A 486 -21.33 5.97 31.03
N VAL A 487 -20.88 6.66 29.96
CA VAL A 487 -19.69 6.30 29.18
C VAL A 487 -18.73 7.47 29.19
N THR A 488 -17.55 7.30 29.75
CA THR A 488 -16.48 8.30 29.78
C THR A 488 -15.41 7.92 28.80
N VAL A 489 -15.13 8.82 27.86
CA VAL A 489 -14.07 8.69 26.85
C VAL A 489 -12.95 9.66 27.17
N LYS A 490 -11.73 9.17 27.24
CA LYS A 490 -10.51 9.97 27.35
C LYS A 490 -9.62 9.70 26.14
N GLN A 491 -9.13 10.77 25.51
CA GLN A 491 -8.24 10.70 24.36
C GLN A 491 -6.90 11.35 24.69
N LYS A 492 -5.81 10.72 24.23
CA LYS A 492 -4.46 11.29 24.23
C LYS A 492 -3.85 11.11 22.85
N PRO A 493 -3.57 12.17 22.09
CA PRO A 493 -2.82 12.05 20.83
C PRO A 493 -1.42 11.48 21.06
N SER A 494 -0.95 10.61 20.16
CA SER A 494 0.40 10.04 20.22
C SER A 494 1.48 11.06 19.84
N ASN A 495 1.12 12.08 19.04
CA ASN A 495 2.03 13.10 18.55
C ASN A 495 1.41 14.50 18.72
N PRO A 496 2.19 15.53 19.14
CA PRO A 496 1.68 16.87 19.40
C PRO A 496 1.26 17.65 18.13
N SER A 497 1.60 17.17 16.92
CA SER A 497 1.16 17.78 15.65
C SER A 497 -0.37 17.81 15.49
N VAL A 498 -1.09 16.92 16.18
CA VAL A 498 -2.55 16.88 16.22
C VAL A 498 -3.02 16.94 17.65
N PRO A 499 -3.58 18.07 18.10
CA PRO A 499 -3.99 18.22 19.49
C PRO A 499 -5.23 17.40 19.88
N PHE A 500 -6.07 17.06 18.90
CA PHE A 500 -7.29 16.28 19.12
C PHE A 500 -7.76 15.62 17.82
N PHE A 501 -8.13 14.34 17.87
CA PHE A 501 -8.72 13.61 16.73
C PHE A 501 -10.24 13.53 16.87
N GLN A 502 -10.97 14.02 15.86
CA GLN A 502 -12.42 13.79 15.78
C GLN A 502 -12.69 12.35 15.35
N LEU A 503 -13.29 11.58 16.22
CA LEU A 503 -13.52 10.14 16.03
C LEU A 503 -15.02 9.82 16.15
N ALA A 504 -15.45 8.84 15.36
CA ALA A 504 -16.65 8.08 15.61
C ALA A 504 -16.23 6.80 16.33
N LEU A 505 -16.63 6.62 17.59
CA LEU A 505 -16.23 5.51 18.45
C LEU A 505 -17.38 4.50 18.59
N PRO A 506 -17.46 3.46 17.74
CA PRO A 506 -18.48 2.43 17.87
C PRO A 506 -18.17 1.50 19.04
N ILE A 507 -19.12 1.34 19.95
CA ILE A 507 -19.04 0.44 21.09
C ILE A 507 -20.21 -0.52 21.03
N LEU A 508 -19.91 -1.82 20.98
CA LEU A 508 -20.88 -2.89 21.06
C LEU A 508 -21.07 -3.29 22.54
N PHE A 509 -22.19 -2.88 23.12
CA PHE A 509 -22.63 -3.32 24.43
C PHE A 509 -23.33 -4.66 24.33
N LYS A 510 -22.81 -5.69 25.01
CA LYS A 510 -23.34 -7.04 24.99
C LYS A 510 -24.13 -7.30 26.29
N GLY A 511 -25.39 -7.64 26.14
CA GLY A 511 -26.27 -7.98 27.23
C GLY A 511 -26.86 -9.39 27.08
N LYS A 512 -27.40 -9.93 28.18
CA LYS A 512 -27.99 -11.28 28.17
C LYS A 512 -29.13 -11.46 27.16
N SER A 513 -29.91 -10.41 26.91
CA SER A 513 -31.09 -10.45 26.03
C SER A 513 -30.87 -9.88 24.64
N LYS A 514 -29.93 -8.89 24.52
CA LYS A 514 -29.71 -8.17 23.26
C LYS A 514 -28.37 -7.44 23.29
N ASP A 515 -27.69 -7.48 22.16
CA ASP A 515 -26.51 -6.62 21.90
C ASP A 515 -26.96 -5.31 21.27
N THR A 516 -26.25 -4.22 21.60
CA THR A 516 -26.56 -2.88 21.09
C THR A 516 -25.26 -2.16 20.68
N LEU A 517 -25.14 -1.76 19.41
CA LEU A 517 -24.05 -0.95 18.91
C LEU A 517 -24.42 0.53 19.04
N ILE A 518 -23.57 1.32 19.72
CA ILE A 518 -23.74 2.77 19.89
C ILE A 518 -22.44 3.45 19.47
N THR A 519 -22.55 4.48 18.62
CA THR A 519 -21.40 5.29 18.21
C THR A 519 -21.35 6.61 18.98
N PHE A 520 -20.23 6.87 19.64
CA PHE A 520 -19.97 8.10 20.38
C PHE A 520 -19.11 9.06 19.56
N TYR A 521 -19.36 10.35 19.69
CA TYR A 521 -18.67 11.41 18.96
C TYR A 521 -18.07 12.42 19.96
N PRO A 522 -16.92 12.14 20.58
CA PRO A 522 -16.31 13.07 21.50
C PRO A 522 -15.86 14.34 20.79
N SER A 523 -16.07 15.49 21.47
CA SER A 523 -15.66 16.82 21.03
C SER A 523 -14.53 17.41 21.88
N ALA A 524 -14.09 16.70 22.91
CA ALA A 524 -13.01 17.08 23.82
C ALA A 524 -12.12 15.87 24.16
N LEU A 525 -10.94 16.15 24.72
CA LEU A 525 -9.98 15.11 25.16
C LEU A 525 -10.56 14.20 26.25
N GLU A 526 -11.47 14.71 27.05
CA GLU A 526 -12.25 13.93 28.00
C GLU A 526 -13.71 14.35 27.91
N GLN A 527 -14.60 13.38 27.73
CA GLN A 527 -16.03 13.62 27.67
C GLN A 527 -16.81 12.44 28.23
N THR A 528 -17.85 12.76 29.00
CA THR A 528 -18.79 11.80 29.57
C THR A 528 -20.14 11.91 28.87
N PHE A 529 -20.65 10.77 28.40
CA PHE A 529 -21.97 10.61 27.81
C PHE A 529 -22.89 9.90 28.80
N VAL A 530 -24.12 10.34 28.88
CA VAL A 530 -25.17 9.70 29.71
C VAL A 530 -26.32 9.33 28.79
N LEU A 531 -26.75 8.08 28.84
CA LEU A 531 -27.84 7.57 28.01
C LEU A 531 -28.72 6.60 28.79
N GLN A 532 -29.92 6.36 28.29
CA GLN A 532 -30.83 5.33 28.80
C GLN A 532 -30.69 4.06 27.96
N LEU A 533 -30.30 2.97 28.61
CA LEU A 533 -30.13 1.66 27.99
C LEU A 533 -30.84 0.62 28.86
N PRO A 534 -32.12 0.33 28.58
CA PRO A 534 -32.97 -0.52 29.44
C PRO A 534 -32.72 -2.02 29.25
N ILE A 535 -31.48 -2.40 29.00
CA ILE A 535 -30.98 -3.78 28.94
C ILE A 535 -29.77 -3.89 29.86
N ALA A 536 -29.67 -4.95 30.63
CA ALA A 536 -28.52 -5.20 31.50
C ALA A 536 -27.33 -5.61 30.63
N ILE A 537 -26.23 -4.87 30.74
CA ILE A 537 -25.00 -5.08 29.97
C ILE A 537 -24.02 -5.91 30.81
N ASP A 538 -23.48 -6.97 30.22
CA ASP A 538 -22.48 -7.82 30.83
C ASP A 538 -21.06 -7.39 30.41
N THR A 539 -20.86 -7.08 29.13
CA THR A 539 -19.56 -6.69 28.57
C THR A 539 -19.71 -5.64 27.46
N ALA A 540 -18.63 -5.00 27.08
CA ALA A 540 -18.58 -4.10 25.95
C ALA A 540 -17.33 -4.36 25.09
N ALA A 541 -17.47 -4.24 23.79
CA ALA A 541 -16.38 -4.36 22.82
C ALA A 541 -16.25 -3.07 22.01
N PHE A 542 -15.03 -2.56 21.89
CA PHE A 542 -14.75 -1.39 21.09
C PHE A 542 -14.51 -1.80 19.63
N ASP A 543 -15.12 -1.04 18.71
CA ASP A 543 -14.88 -1.09 17.25
C ASP A 543 -14.81 -2.51 16.67
N PRO A 544 -15.89 -3.28 16.73
CA PRO A 544 -15.90 -4.67 16.27
C PRO A 544 -15.67 -4.81 14.75
N GLU A 545 -15.91 -3.74 13.97
CA GLU A 545 -15.73 -3.72 12.52
C GLU A 545 -14.39 -3.08 12.08
N VAL A 546 -13.52 -2.73 13.04
CA VAL A 546 -12.17 -2.16 12.79
C VAL A 546 -12.21 -0.91 11.92
N THR A 547 -13.04 0.06 12.31
CA THR A 547 -13.30 1.29 11.54
C THR A 547 -12.50 2.50 12.02
N VAL A 548 -11.76 2.40 13.12
CA VAL A 548 -11.07 3.53 13.75
C VAL A 548 -9.58 3.25 13.92
N LEU A 549 -8.75 4.15 13.41
CA LEU A 549 -7.29 4.10 13.59
C LEU A 549 -6.93 4.61 14.98
N THR A 550 -6.83 3.72 15.94
CA THR A 550 -6.53 4.05 17.34
C THR A 550 -5.98 2.84 18.09
N LYS A 551 -5.24 3.09 19.17
CA LYS A 551 -5.09 2.13 20.26
C LYS A 551 -6.12 2.44 21.32
N ALA A 552 -7.03 1.50 21.57
CA ALA A 552 -8.10 1.71 22.54
C ALA A 552 -8.09 0.67 23.65
N ALA A 553 -8.44 1.11 24.83
CA ALA A 553 -8.79 0.25 25.97
C ALA A 553 -10.23 0.54 26.38
N ILE A 554 -10.99 -0.51 26.66
CA ILE A 554 -12.35 -0.40 27.15
C ILE A 554 -12.52 -1.22 28.42
N GLY A 555 -13.13 -0.62 29.43
CA GLY A 555 -13.50 -1.27 30.68
C GLY A 555 -14.81 -0.72 31.21
N GLY A 556 -15.42 -1.43 32.17
CA GLY A 556 -16.63 -0.96 32.80
C GLY A 556 -17.42 -2.09 33.46
N MET A 557 -18.57 -1.73 34.02
CA MET A 557 -19.41 -2.67 34.75
C MET A 557 -20.87 -2.26 34.82
N ASN A 558 -21.71 -3.28 35.02
CA ASN A 558 -23.09 -3.10 35.45
C ASN A 558 -23.14 -3.17 36.99
N GLN A 559 -23.56 -2.09 37.64
CA GLN A 559 -23.71 -2.01 39.09
C GLN A 559 -24.91 -2.80 39.63
N ASP A 560 -25.85 -3.21 38.77
CA ASP A 560 -27.01 -4.00 39.18
C ASP A 560 -26.72 -5.51 39.20
N ASN A 561 -25.66 -5.94 38.50
CA ASN A 561 -25.12 -7.28 38.68
C ASN A 561 -24.48 -7.29 40.06
N THR A 562 -24.91 -8.16 40.94
CA THR A 562 -24.54 -8.29 42.37
C THR A 562 -23.05 -8.64 42.57
N LEU A 563 -22.17 -7.97 41.89
CA LEU A 563 -20.74 -7.95 42.16
C LEU A 563 -20.41 -6.67 42.92
N PRO A 564 -20.20 -6.73 44.23
CA PRO A 564 -20.00 -5.55 45.07
C PRO A 564 -18.65 -4.84 44.83
N ASN A 565 -17.84 -5.31 43.88
CA ASN A 565 -16.42 -4.98 43.84
C ASN A 565 -16.03 -4.52 42.43
N TRP A 566 -15.74 -3.23 42.23
CA TRP A 566 -15.22 -2.74 40.94
C TRP A 566 -13.83 -2.13 41.07
N VAL A 567 -13.09 -2.19 40.02
CA VAL A 567 -11.72 -1.67 39.88
C VAL A 567 -11.64 -0.80 38.65
N VAL A 568 -11.04 0.39 38.79
CA VAL A 568 -10.80 1.32 37.67
C VAL A 568 -9.32 1.59 37.58
N ILE A 569 -8.81 1.61 36.34
CA ILE A 569 -7.46 2.10 36.05
C ILE A 569 -7.50 3.63 36.00
N ASN A 570 -6.73 4.27 36.88
CA ASN A 570 -6.59 5.72 36.90
C ASN A 570 -5.55 6.16 35.88
N GLY A 571 -6.02 6.71 34.76
CA GLY A 571 -5.13 7.13 33.68
C GLY A 571 -4.69 5.97 32.79
N ASN A 572 -5.36 5.82 31.66
CA ASN A 572 -5.00 4.91 30.60
C ASN A 572 -5.06 5.71 29.27
N PRO A 573 -3.97 5.86 28.53
CA PRO A 573 -2.66 5.18 28.70
C PRO A 573 -1.94 5.52 30.02
N VAL A 574 -1.22 4.53 30.55
CA VAL A 574 -0.42 4.66 31.77
C VAL A 574 0.94 5.26 31.40
N THR A 575 1.07 6.57 31.48
CA THR A 575 2.28 7.31 31.08
C THR A 575 3.42 7.28 32.08
N GLY A 576 3.16 6.77 33.28
CA GLY A 576 4.15 6.70 34.35
C GLY A 576 4.70 5.30 34.61
N ARG A 577 5.56 5.22 35.62
CA ARG A 577 6.12 3.96 36.10
C ARG A 577 5.08 3.07 36.79
N PHE A 578 3.96 3.65 37.24
CA PHE A 578 2.97 2.97 38.08
C PHE A 578 1.62 2.85 37.39
N LEU A 579 1.09 1.62 37.35
CA LEU A 579 -0.32 1.36 37.09
C LEU A 579 -1.11 1.70 38.36
N GLU A 580 -1.99 2.67 38.27
CA GLU A 580 -2.80 3.11 39.39
C GLU A 580 -4.24 2.61 39.27
N LEU A 581 -4.69 1.86 40.25
CA LEU A 581 -6.03 1.29 40.30
C LEU A 581 -6.81 1.90 41.48
N THR A 582 -8.05 2.29 41.25
CA THR A 582 -9.01 2.59 42.32
C THR A 582 -10.00 1.45 42.42
N THR A 583 -10.19 0.92 43.62
CA THR A 583 -11.16 -0.15 43.90
C THR A 583 -12.25 0.35 44.84
N LEU A 584 -13.47 -0.07 44.59
CA LEU A 584 -14.60 0.13 45.48
C LEU A 584 -15.02 -1.24 46.04
N ASN A 585 -15.01 -1.40 47.38
CA ASN A 585 -15.39 -2.63 48.07
C ASN A 585 -14.60 -3.91 47.73
N MET A 586 -13.54 -3.84 46.94
CA MET A 586 -12.67 -4.97 46.64
C MET A 586 -11.34 -4.85 47.37
N LYS A 587 -10.96 -5.86 48.15
CA LYS A 587 -9.62 -6.02 48.65
C LYS A 587 -8.81 -6.78 47.58
N VAL A 588 -7.88 -6.11 46.94
CA VAL A 588 -7.00 -6.76 45.99
C VAL A 588 -6.01 -7.65 46.73
N GLU A 589 -5.95 -8.91 46.35
CA GLU A 589 -5.07 -9.92 46.92
C GLU A 589 -3.92 -10.26 45.98
N LYS A 590 -4.18 -10.18 44.66
CA LYS A 590 -3.23 -10.52 43.63
C LYS A 590 -3.52 -9.74 42.34
N LEU A 591 -2.46 -9.36 41.65
CA LEU A 591 -2.54 -8.77 40.31
C LEU A 591 -1.58 -9.54 39.38
N GLU A 592 -2.10 -9.94 38.23
CA GLU A 592 -1.34 -10.57 37.18
C GLU A 592 -1.48 -9.74 35.89
N ILE A 593 -0.36 -9.46 35.21
CA ILE A 593 -0.35 -8.72 33.94
C ILE A 593 0.12 -9.65 32.82
N PHE A 594 -0.64 -9.67 31.76
CA PHE A 594 -0.40 -10.49 30.57
C PHE A 594 -0.24 -9.59 29.33
N ASP A 595 0.60 -9.98 28.40
CA ASP A 595 0.61 -9.41 27.06
C ASP A 595 -0.60 -9.92 26.23
N LEU A 596 -0.76 -9.39 25.03
CA LEU A 596 -1.87 -9.78 24.15
C LEU A 596 -1.80 -11.26 23.66
N ASN A 597 -0.65 -11.91 23.82
CA ASN A 597 -0.46 -13.33 23.51
C ASN A 597 -0.79 -14.24 24.68
N GLY A 598 -1.25 -13.67 25.81
CA GLY A 598 -1.55 -14.40 27.04
C GLY A 598 -0.32 -14.81 27.86
N LYS A 599 0.87 -14.30 27.53
CA LYS A 599 2.08 -14.54 28.33
C LYS A 599 2.05 -13.66 29.57
N LYS A 600 2.21 -14.26 30.74
CA LYS A 600 2.31 -13.51 32.01
C LYS A 600 3.62 -12.72 32.03
N CYS A 601 3.51 -11.39 32.15
CA CYS A 601 4.63 -10.45 32.15
C CYS A 601 5.01 -9.97 33.53
N LEU A 602 4.01 -9.84 34.45
CA LEU A 602 4.21 -9.40 35.81
C LEU A 602 3.20 -10.10 36.74
N GLU A 603 3.63 -10.39 37.94
CA GLU A 603 2.78 -10.89 39.03
C GLU A 603 3.20 -10.23 40.32
N THR A 604 2.22 -9.76 41.11
CA THR A 604 2.45 -9.24 42.45
C THR A 604 1.62 -10.02 43.43
N GLY A 605 2.22 -10.45 44.53
CA GLY A 605 1.56 -11.17 45.64
C GLY A 605 1.06 -10.24 46.74
N ALA A 606 0.63 -10.81 47.85
CA ALA A 606 -0.16 -10.22 48.91
C ALA A 606 0.51 -9.14 49.80
N ASP A 607 1.63 -8.57 49.43
CA ASP A 607 2.43 -7.67 50.30
C ASP A 607 1.94 -6.21 50.32
N PHE A 608 0.80 -5.90 49.71
CA PHE A 608 0.24 -4.54 49.80
C PHE A 608 -1.05 -4.53 50.62
N LEU A 609 -1.04 -3.70 51.64
CA LEU A 609 -2.24 -3.37 52.43
C LEU A 609 -3.15 -2.49 51.56
N HIS A 610 -4.23 -3.11 51.02
CA HIS A 610 -5.26 -2.37 50.30
C HIS A 610 -6.42 -1.98 51.20
N VAL A 611 -6.79 -0.70 51.16
CA VAL A 611 -8.00 -0.17 51.79
C VAL A 611 -9.01 0.13 50.70
N PRO A 612 -10.23 -0.47 50.72
CA PRO A 612 -11.27 -0.15 49.74
C PRO A 612 -11.54 1.35 49.65
N GLY A 613 -11.73 1.86 48.42
CA GLY A 613 -11.92 3.29 48.16
C GLY A 613 -10.63 4.10 48.03
N LYS A 614 -9.44 3.49 48.19
CA LYS A 614 -8.15 4.13 47.97
C LYS A 614 -7.49 3.65 46.66
N SER A 615 -6.66 4.51 46.10
CA SER A 615 -5.85 4.18 44.94
C SER A 615 -4.70 3.24 45.30
N ILE A 616 -4.46 2.22 44.47
CA ILE A 616 -3.36 1.27 44.60
C ILE A 616 -2.41 1.50 43.43
N LYS A 617 -1.11 1.51 43.69
CA LYS A 617 -0.07 1.72 42.69
C LYS A 617 0.77 0.47 42.53
N PHE A 618 0.87 -0.01 41.29
CA PHE A 618 1.72 -1.15 40.91
C PHE A 618 2.85 -0.68 40.00
N ASP A 619 4.06 -1.06 40.34
CA ASP A 619 5.23 -0.76 39.54
C ASP A 619 5.21 -1.62 38.27
N ILE A 620 5.05 -0.95 37.13
CA ILE A 620 5.08 -1.55 35.78
C ILE A 620 6.30 -1.09 34.98
N GLY A 621 7.31 -0.54 35.65
CA GLY A 621 8.51 0.02 35.03
C GLY A 621 9.25 -0.95 34.13
N THR A 622 9.20 -2.25 34.46
CA THR A 622 9.85 -3.34 33.67
C THR A 622 9.09 -3.77 32.42
N LEU A 623 7.84 -3.35 32.24
CA LEU A 623 7.09 -3.67 31.04
C LEU A 623 7.55 -2.79 29.87
N ALA A 624 7.67 -3.37 28.69
CA ALA A 624 7.91 -2.62 27.45
C ALA A 624 6.67 -1.77 27.06
N PRO A 625 6.80 -0.78 26.17
CA PRO A 625 5.63 -0.14 25.56
C PRO A 625 4.71 -1.16 24.89
N GLY A 626 3.40 -1.07 25.14
CA GLY A 626 2.45 -2.03 24.60
C GLY A 626 1.08 -2.03 25.29
N MET A 627 0.19 -2.87 24.81
CA MET A 627 -1.12 -3.13 25.41
C MET A 627 -1.05 -4.38 26.27
N TYR A 628 -1.64 -4.31 27.47
CA TYR A 628 -1.61 -5.38 28.45
C TYR A 628 -3.00 -5.63 29.04
N MET A 629 -3.25 -6.89 29.37
CA MET A 629 -4.39 -7.29 30.19
C MET A 629 -3.93 -7.45 31.64
N THR A 630 -4.61 -6.82 32.59
CA THR A 630 -4.38 -7.03 34.00
C THR A 630 -5.54 -7.80 34.60
N LYS A 631 -5.24 -8.94 35.19
CA LYS A 631 -6.15 -9.78 35.96
C LYS A 631 -5.99 -9.42 37.45
N ILE A 632 -7.05 -8.99 38.06
CA ILE A 632 -7.09 -8.53 39.44
C ILE A 632 -7.95 -9.52 40.25
N ILE A 633 -7.38 -10.06 41.30
CA ILE A 633 -7.96 -11.11 42.12
C ILE A 633 -8.11 -10.59 43.55
N GLY A 634 -9.26 -10.80 44.14
CA GLY A 634 -9.52 -10.43 45.53
C GLY A 634 -10.95 -10.78 45.96
N ASN A 635 -11.16 -10.98 47.26
CA ASN A 635 -12.44 -11.37 47.85
C ASN A 635 -13.10 -12.56 47.14
N GLU A 636 -12.32 -13.60 46.80
CA GLU A 636 -12.79 -14.80 46.05
C GLU A 636 -13.33 -14.50 44.63
N GLN A 637 -13.05 -13.31 44.10
CA GLN A 637 -13.48 -12.86 42.77
C GLN A 637 -12.30 -12.42 41.94
N GLN A 638 -12.50 -12.36 40.63
CA GLN A 638 -11.52 -11.84 39.70
C GLN A 638 -12.16 -10.92 38.66
N THR A 639 -11.42 -9.87 38.30
CA THR A 639 -11.78 -9.01 37.16
C THR A 639 -10.56 -8.81 36.24
N THR A 640 -10.81 -8.53 34.99
CA THR A 640 -9.77 -8.27 34.00
C THR A 640 -9.99 -6.90 33.37
N LEU A 641 -8.93 -6.08 33.36
CA LEU A 641 -8.92 -4.77 32.71
C LEU A 641 -7.79 -4.71 31.70
N THR A 642 -7.91 -3.84 30.72
CA THR A 642 -6.86 -3.60 29.73
C THR A 642 -6.27 -2.22 29.92
N PHE A 643 -4.95 -2.10 29.80
CA PHE A 643 -4.27 -0.81 29.81
C PHE A 643 -3.19 -0.74 28.72
N ILE A 644 -2.82 0.50 28.36
CA ILE A 644 -1.77 0.80 27.40
C ILE A 644 -0.61 1.45 28.15
N LYS A 645 0.59 0.89 28.00
CA LYS A 645 1.84 1.52 28.39
C LYS A 645 2.46 2.11 27.12
N PRO A 646 2.57 3.46 27.01
CA PRO A 646 3.13 4.14 25.83
C PRO A 646 4.60 3.83 25.61
#